data_b64268dd3b1a21f35cc5644bd465abff
#
_entry.id   b64268dd3b1a21f35cc5644bd465abff
#
_cell.length_a   1.000
_cell.length_b   1.000
_cell.length_c   1.000
_cell.angle_alpha   90.00
_cell.angle_beta   90.00
_cell.angle_gamma   90.00
#
_symmetry.space_group_name_H-M   'P 1'
#
loop_
_entity.id
_entity.type
_entity.pdbx_description
1 polymer ?
#
loop_
_entity_poly.entity_id
_entity_poly.type
_entity_poly.pdbx_seq_one_letter_code
_entity_poly.pdbx_strand_id
1 'polypeptide(L)'
;MVLNLPCRSLSSFFHLLKHCQSIDGLKPLKSLLIVQGLIENKLLLRQFLKSCFYLGVPNLALSTFYKIPNPDLFCQNLMLKGLSNCGLYVDLLSVYLKCRFFNCPSDDFTFPFVIKACSALGASEFGKQIHCIVLRKGYGRNVTIMTSFIDFYARNVDVEVARKLFDETPEPDLVSWNALVSGYCFNGLDKEAFGVFRQIQGMNIKPNVSTLASIIPACNRLGYFCFGKSLHGFAVKCGYFLDDFLVPAFISMYKSEVDLSSAKKLFDFSVERSVSVWNALINCYMQNERFFEGFELFREMLRNEVRPNSVTFVSTVPSCENYFDICYGGSLHCCVIKHGFGSQVSVLTALMSMYAKLGEISSSEILFDQMPCKTLLSWNVMISGYVNNELWDESLVAFREMQLEGFSPDVVSIVSILSACSNLGGISLGESIHAFVFRRSFETNIDVSNAVLAFYSDFHLLSTCFRLFERMANKNTVSWNTLISVYGHSGQKEKANIILHQMHKAGGKLDSVTLLSILSSYTESENLRQGKILHGFAIKSGCDSDVSLTNAIISMYCNCGELDAGSLLFDIMPERSVVSWNSLMTGFRHHNLSNNVLALFAQMMNENQRPNQVSILNLLPICRLLPQGKSIHAFALRTGMIEKTPVLTSLIFMYARFGKISLSLLVFQMGKSWDISLWNAIMSVHVHAKNAEQAVAVFRELLQISLEPDSITVLNLISSCVLVNRLNLADSVMAYIICKGFDKDVVVSNALIDLYARCGSVVVARLLFDNLLEKDAVSWSVMINGYRLHGDARGALELFSRMQLSGMSPDAITYSSLLSACGHAGLVEEGRRVLNSMVADGVSPRTDHYACMVDLLARAGHLHEAYDIVNRLPFKPSIGMLQSLLGASKMYGNVEIGERIFQILFKMYPQNAESYVMLHSIYAAAGKWEDANRVRFIMEGRLLKKVPGFSLLGD
;
A
#
# COMPACT_ATOMS: atom_id res chain seq x y z
N MET A 1 -14.61 -68.56 3.88
CA MET A 1 -15.67 -69.58 3.49
C MET A 1 -15.89 -69.57 1.96
N VAL A 2 -14.82 -69.65 1.10
CA VAL A 2 -14.92 -69.67 -0.38
C VAL A 2 -13.97 -70.69 -1.01
N LEU A 3 -13.43 -71.66 -0.25
CA LEU A 3 -12.41 -72.59 -0.73
C LEU A 3 -12.92 -73.93 -1.17
N ASN A 4 -14.24 -74.22 -1.15
CA ASN A 4 -14.80 -75.54 -1.56
C ASN A 4 -16.07 -75.43 -2.41
N LEU A 5 -15.97 -74.71 -3.54
CA LEU A 5 -17.03 -74.82 -4.58
C LEU A 5 -16.44 -75.46 -5.81
N PRO A 6 -16.98 -76.63 -6.21
CA PRO A 6 -16.62 -77.26 -7.49
C PRO A 6 -17.28 -76.44 -8.64
N CYS A 7 -16.63 -75.37 -9.05
CA CYS A 7 -17.04 -74.66 -10.26
C CYS A 7 -16.67 -75.51 -11.51
N ARG A 8 -17.51 -76.53 -11.81
CA ARG A 8 -17.34 -77.33 -13.01
C ARG A 8 -18.10 -76.84 -14.23
N SER A 9 -18.86 -75.72 -14.13
CA SER A 9 -19.58 -75.23 -15.30
C SER A 9 -19.35 -73.69 -15.49
N LEU A 10 -19.24 -73.22 -16.73
CA LEU A 10 -19.16 -71.84 -17.13
C LEU A 10 -20.32 -70.96 -16.59
N SER A 11 -21.51 -71.56 -16.48
CA SER A 11 -22.74 -70.95 -15.95
C SER A 11 -22.66 -70.64 -14.44
N SER A 12 -22.05 -71.50 -13.68
CA SER A 12 -21.84 -71.26 -12.25
C SER A 12 -20.85 -70.16 -11.96
N PHE A 13 -19.79 -70.09 -12.75
CA PHE A 13 -18.81 -68.98 -12.66
C PHE A 13 -19.41 -67.62 -13.05
N PHE A 14 -20.22 -67.58 -14.08
CA PHE A 14 -20.94 -66.40 -14.53
C PHE A 14 -21.90 -65.87 -13.45
N HIS A 15 -22.61 -66.80 -12.79
CA HIS A 15 -23.54 -66.50 -11.71
C HIS A 15 -22.78 -65.92 -10.48
N LEU A 16 -21.66 -66.54 -10.09
CA LEU A 16 -20.82 -66.04 -8.98
C LEU A 16 -20.26 -64.63 -9.25
N LEU A 17 -19.79 -64.36 -10.46
CA LEU A 17 -19.32 -63.03 -10.86
C LEU A 17 -20.44 -62.00 -10.87
N LYS A 18 -21.65 -62.36 -11.25
CA LYS A 18 -22.80 -61.45 -11.33
C LYS A 18 -23.29 -61.04 -9.93
N HIS A 19 -23.20 -61.92 -8.95
CA HIS A 19 -23.70 -61.71 -7.58
C HIS A 19 -22.60 -61.41 -6.57
N CYS A 20 -21.33 -61.17 -7.04
CA CYS A 20 -20.25 -60.80 -6.15
C CYS A 20 -20.43 -59.37 -5.65
N GLN A 21 -20.59 -59.16 -4.33
CA GLN A 21 -20.86 -57.89 -3.72
C GLN A 21 -19.65 -57.35 -2.89
N SER A 22 -18.51 -58.06 -2.87
CA SER A 22 -17.36 -57.68 -2.08
C SER A 22 -16.04 -57.78 -2.85
N ILE A 23 -15.09 -56.91 -2.53
CA ILE A 23 -13.76 -56.88 -3.14
C ILE A 23 -12.98 -58.16 -2.82
N ASP A 24 -13.12 -58.69 -1.58
CA ASP A 24 -12.42 -59.89 -1.11
C ASP A 24 -12.96 -61.14 -1.78
N GLY A 25 -14.21 -61.14 -2.26
CA GLY A 25 -14.75 -62.21 -3.10
C GLY A 25 -14.22 -62.22 -4.52
N LEU A 26 -13.90 -61.05 -5.06
CA LEU A 26 -13.47 -60.86 -6.45
C LEU A 26 -12.01 -61.27 -6.71
N LYS A 27 -11.12 -61.11 -5.72
CA LYS A 27 -9.70 -61.48 -5.81
C LYS A 27 -9.49 -62.97 -6.01
N PRO A 28 -10.11 -63.87 -5.22
CA PRO A 28 -10.04 -65.32 -5.44
C PRO A 28 -10.63 -65.76 -6.79
N LEU A 29 -11.75 -65.14 -7.22
CA LEU A 29 -12.35 -65.42 -8.52
C LEU A 29 -11.44 -65.05 -9.68
N LYS A 30 -10.65 -63.96 -9.58
CA LYS A 30 -9.61 -63.65 -10.56
C LYS A 30 -8.55 -64.72 -10.65
N SER A 31 -8.06 -65.24 -9.52
CA SER A 31 -7.02 -66.25 -9.46
C SER A 31 -7.52 -67.56 -10.09
N LEU A 32 -8.75 -67.91 -9.82
CA LEU A 32 -9.39 -69.10 -10.41
C LEU A 32 -9.62 -68.93 -11.93
N LEU A 33 -10.03 -67.75 -12.41
CA LEU A 33 -10.14 -67.47 -13.86
C LEU A 33 -8.81 -67.62 -14.59
N ILE A 34 -7.71 -67.24 -13.96
CA ILE A 34 -6.37 -67.35 -14.54
C ILE A 34 -5.88 -68.79 -14.55
N VAL A 35 -5.99 -69.46 -13.39
CA VAL A 35 -5.50 -70.85 -13.20
C VAL A 35 -6.22 -71.86 -14.09
N GLN A 36 -7.52 -71.67 -14.30
CA GLN A 36 -8.34 -72.55 -15.13
C GLN A 36 -8.33 -72.18 -16.60
N GLY A 37 -7.55 -71.18 -17.01
CA GLY A 37 -7.50 -70.71 -18.41
C GLY A 37 -8.80 -70.09 -18.92
N LEU A 38 -9.77 -69.78 -18.02
CA LEU A 38 -11.07 -69.21 -18.36
C LEU A 38 -11.02 -67.75 -18.69
N ILE A 39 -9.86 -67.10 -18.57
CA ILE A 39 -9.63 -65.71 -18.92
C ILE A 39 -9.83 -65.45 -20.43
N GLU A 40 -9.67 -66.49 -21.28
CA GLU A 40 -9.93 -66.38 -22.70
C GLU A 40 -11.42 -66.44 -23.05
N ASN A 41 -12.28 -66.88 -22.11
CA ASN A 41 -13.70 -66.84 -22.31
C ASN A 41 -14.26 -65.43 -22.26
N LYS A 42 -14.61 -64.87 -23.39
CA LYS A 42 -15.07 -63.47 -23.55
C LYS A 42 -16.25 -63.11 -22.68
N LEU A 43 -17.19 -64.05 -22.42
CA LEU A 43 -18.39 -63.76 -21.62
C LEU A 43 -18.05 -63.63 -20.13
N LEU A 44 -17.22 -64.50 -19.59
CA LEU A 44 -16.77 -64.46 -18.22
C LEU A 44 -15.87 -63.23 -17.97
N LEU A 45 -14.98 -62.94 -18.88
CA LEU A 45 -14.13 -61.76 -18.80
C LEU A 45 -14.94 -60.45 -18.79
N ARG A 46 -15.92 -60.30 -19.67
CA ARG A 46 -16.81 -59.12 -19.70
C ARG A 46 -17.56 -58.98 -18.37
N GLN A 47 -18.08 -60.07 -17.81
CA GLN A 47 -18.76 -60.01 -16.53
C GLN A 47 -17.81 -59.68 -15.37
N PHE A 48 -16.60 -60.21 -15.37
CA PHE A 48 -15.57 -59.90 -14.40
C PHE A 48 -15.20 -58.41 -14.42
N LEU A 49 -14.94 -57.88 -15.62
CA LEU A 49 -14.61 -56.43 -15.76
C LEU A 49 -15.78 -55.54 -15.28
N LYS A 50 -17.04 -55.91 -15.61
CA LYS A 50 -18.22 -55.18 -15.11
C LYS A 50 -18.28 -55.20 -13.58
N SER A 51 -18.02 -56.33 -12.94
CA SER A 51 -18.04 -56.45 -11.49
C SER A 51 -16.91 -55.65 -10.85
N CYS A 52 -15.72 -55.58 -11.47
CA CYS A 52 -14.63 -54.75 -11.01
C CYS A 52 -14.98 -53.25 -10.97
N PHE A 53 -15.59 -52.74 -12.02
CA PHE A 53 -16.02 -51.33 -12.08
C PHE A 53 -17.20 -51.05 -11.18
N TYR A 54 -18.13 -51.99 -11.03
CA TYR A 54 -19.25 -51.86 -10.10
C TYR A 54 -18.79 -51.75 -8.62
N LEU A 55 -17.76 -52.52 -8.25
CA LEU A 55 -17.20 -52.52 -6.89
C LEU A 55 -16.09 -51.44 -6.70
N GLY A 56 -15.83 -50.55 -7.67
CA GLY A 56 -14.88 -49.46 -7.55
C GLY A 56 -13.41 -49.90 -7.45
N VAL A 57 -13.04 -51.04 -8.07
CA VAL A 57 -11.65 -51.55 -8.09
C VAL A 57 -11.03 -51.56 -9.52
N PRO A 58 -10.80 -50.42 -10.15
CA PRO A 58 -10.32 -50.35 -11.51
C PRO A 58 -8.91 -50.96 -11.70
N ASN A 59 -8.07 -50.93 -10.65
CA ASN A 59 -6.72 -51.52 -10.71
C ASN A 59 -6.76 -53.01 -10.91
N LEU A 60 -7.79 -53.72 -10.36
CA LEU A 60 -7.97 -55.15 -10.55
C LEU A 60 -8.39 -55.45 -12.01
N ALA A 61 -9.25 -54.60 -12.60
CA ALA A 61 -9.66 -54.71 -13.98
C ALA A 61 -8.46 -54.48 -14.92
N LEU A 62 -7.64 -53.41 -14.70
CA LEU A 62 -6.43 -53.14 -15.46
C LEU A 62 -5.43 -54.28 -15.42
N SER A 63 -5.08 -54.75 -14.22
CA SER A 63 -4.13 -55.88 -14.07
C SER A 63 -4.59 -57.18 -14.77
N THR A 64 -5.88 -57.37 -14.93
CA THR A 64 -6.45 -58.53 -15.64
C THR A 64 -6.44 -58.27 -17.14
N PHE A 65 -6.86 -57.08 -17.60
CA PHE A 65 -6.91 -56.69 -18.98
C PHE A 65 -5.50 -56.72 -19.66
N TYR A 66 -4.47 -56.34 -18.91
CA TYR A 66 -3.09 -56.38 -19.43
C TYR A 66 -2.59 -57.80 -19.66
N LYS A 67 -3.16 -58.86 -19.09
CA LYS A 67 -2.79 -60.24 -19.28
C LYS A 67 -3.50 -60.90 -20.49
N ILE A 68 -4.40 -60.17 -21.14
CA ILE A 68 -5.13 -60.66 -22.29
C ILE A 68 -4.32 -60.38 -23.55
N PRO A 69 -3.99 -61.44 -24.33
CA PRO A 69 -3.18 -61.26 -25.56
C PRO A 69 -3.94 -60.51 -26.67
N ASN A 70 -5.24 -60.85 -26.87
CA ASN A 70 -6.09 -60.23 -27.90
C ASN A 70 -7.47 -59.86 -27.31
N PRO A 71 -7.62 -58.66 -26.75
CA PRO A 71 -8.89 -58.19 -26.28
C PRO A 71 -9.85 -57.92 -27.45
N ASP A 72 -11.11 -58.34 -27.32
CA ASP A 72 -12.16 -57.98 -28.28
C ASP A 72 -12.66 -56.54 -28.09
N LEU A 73 -13.27 -56.02 -29.14
CA LEU A 73 -13.79 -54.65 -29.17
C LEU A 73 -14.73 -54.34 -27.99
N PHE A 74 -15.59 -55.30 -27.60
CA PHE A 74 -16.51 -55.12 -26.48
C PHE A 74 -15.78 -54.99 -25.14
N CYS A 75 -14.75 -55.80 -24.89
CA CYS A 75 -13.92 -55.68 -23.68
C CYS A 75 -13.16 -54.38 -23.68
N GLN A 76 -12.64 -53.93 -24.82
CA GLN A 76 -11.99 -52.65 -24.94
C GLN A 76 -12.95 -51.53 -24.56
N ASN A 77 -14.12 -51.43 -25.20
CA ASN A 77 -15.11 -50.38 -24.89
C ASN A 77 -15.60 -50.43 -23.46
N LEU A 78 -15.74 -51.58 -22.87
CA LEU A 78 -16.09 -51.77 -21.48
C LEU A 78 -15.00 -51.18 -20.54
N MET A 79 -13.73 -51.48 -20.82
CA MET A 79 -12.59 -50.91 -20.09
C MET A 79 -12.53 -49.38 -20.22
N LEU A 80 -12.62 -48.87 -21.47
CA LEU A 80 -12.59 -47.43 -21.71
C LEU A 80 -13.73 -46.70 -21.02
N LYS A 81 -14.97 -47.25 -21.05
CA LYS A 81 -16.13 -46.72 -20.33
C LYS A 81 -15.91 -46.71 -18.83
N GLY A 82 -15.43 -47.87 -18.30
CA GLY A 82 -15.21 -48.03 -16.86
C GLY A 82 -14.14 -47.08 -16.35
N LEU A 83 -13.02 -46.95 -17.03
CA LEU A 83 -11.92 -46.02 -16.68
C LEU A 83 -12.32 -44.56 -16.81
N SER A 84 -13.10 -44.21 -17.86
CA SER A 84 -13.66 -42.87 -18.03
C SER A 84 -14.56 -42.46 -16.85
N ASN A 85 -15.40 -43.41 -16.38
CA ASN A 85 -16.28 -43.17 -15.23
C ASN A 85 -15.52 -43.02 -13.90
N CYS A 86 -14.35 -43.68 -13.78
CA CYS A 86 -13.46 -43.57 -12.63
C CYS A 86 -12.51 -42.37 -12.70
N GLY A 87 -12.48 -41.61 -13.80
CA GLY A 87 -11.57 -40.45 -13.99
C GLY A 87 -10.11 -40.83 -14.27
N LEU A 88 -9.83 -42.13 -14.53
CA LEU A 88 -8.48 -42.67 -14.78
C LEU A 88 -8.09 -42.54 -16.26
N TYR A 89 -7.93 -41.30 -16.71
CA TYR A 89 -7.76 -40.98 -18.11
C TYR A 89 -6.40 -41.41 -18.68
N VAL A 90 -5.31 -41.39 -17.88
CA VAL A 90 -3.98 -41.86 -18.28
C VAL A 90 -4.02 -43.35 -18.58
N ASP A 91 -4.64 -44.15 -17.69
CA ASP A 91 -4.80 -45.56 -17.89
C ASP A 91 -5.72 -45.88 -19.08
N LEU A 92 -6.74 -45.06 -19.30
CA LEU A 92 -7.62 -45.18 -20.45
C LEU A 92 -6.85 -45.04 -21.75
N LEU A 93 -6.01 -44.01 -21.89
CA LEU A 93 -5.19 -43.83 -23.12
C LEU A 93 -4.19 -44.97 -23.25
N SER A 94 -3.60 -45.47 -22.18
CA SER A 94 -2.67 -46.60 -22.20
C SER A 94 -3.36 -47.89 -22.71
N VAL A 95 -4.61 -48.15 -22.27
CA VAL A 95 -5.43 -49.27 -22.75
C VAL A 95 -5.76 -49.12 -24.23
N TYR A 96 -6.14 -47.90 -24.69
CA TYR A 96 -6.41 -47.64 -26.09
C TYR A 96 -5.19 -47.87 -26.98
N LEU A 97 -4.01 -47.35 -26.57
CA LEU A 97 -2.74 -47.55 -27.30
C LEU A 97 -2.35 -49.01 -27.38
N LYS A 98 -2.50 -49.80 -26.29
CA LYS A 98 -2.26 -51.21 -26.31
C LYS A 98 -3.19 -51.95 -27.28
N CYS A 99 -4.47 -51.67 -27.31
CA CYS A 99 -5.43 -52.27 -28.20
C CYS A 99 -5.10 -51.92 -29.65
N ARG A 100 -4.68 -50.71 -29.93
CA ARG A 100 -4.26 -50.24 -31.25
C ARG A 100 -2.97 -50.97 -31.72
N PHE A 101 -2.02 -51.21 -30.81
CA PHE A 101 -0.82 -51.98 -31.11
C PHE A 101 -1.16 -53.41 -31.57
N PHE A 102 -2.22 -54.02 -30.99
CA PHE A 102 -2.70 -55.36 -31.38
C PHE A 102 -3.72 -55.34 -32.52
N ASN A 103 -3.80 -54.20 -33.28
CA ASN A 103 -4.71 -54.05 -34.41
C ASN A 103 -6.21 -54.27 -34.08
N CYS A 104 -6.63 -54.04 -32.82
CA CYS A 104 -8.04 -54.12 -32.48
C CYS A 104 -8.82 -53.02 -33.23
N PRO A 105 -9.99 -53.36 -33.82
CA PRO A 105 -10.81 -52.38 -34.46
C PRO A 105 -11.36 -51.35 -33.43
N SER A 106 -11.42 -50.06 -33.79
CA SER A 106 -12.09 -49.03 -33.01
C SER A 106 -13.38 -48.62 -33.72
N ASP A 107 -14.45 -48.51 -33.00
CA ASP A 107 -15.79 -48.15 -33.49
C ASP A 107 -16.27 -46.80 -32.97
N ASP A 108 -17.49 -46.46 -33.30
CA ASP A 108 -18.14 -45.20 -32.87
C ASP A 108 -18.33 -45.10 -31.35
N PHE A 109 -18.32 -46.18 -30.58
CA PHE A 109 -18.36 -46.19 -29.11
C PHE A 109 -16.97 -46.00 -28.48
N THR A 110 -15.89 -46.40 -29.20
CA THR A 110 -14.51 -46.25 -28.70
C THR A 110 -14.09 -44.78 -28.65
N PHE A 111 -14.32 -44.01 -29.72
CA PHE A 111 -13.77 -42.67 -29.92
C PHE A 111 -14.26 -41.65 -28.90
N PRO A 112 -15.53 -41.54 -28.47
CA PRO A 112 -15.98 -40.59 -27.50
C PRO A 112 -15.23 -40.68 -26.18
N PHE A 113 -14.93 -41.89 -25.69
CA PHE A 113 -14.18 -42.07 -24.42
C PHE A 113 -12.73 -41.63 -24.57
N VAL A 114 -12.09 -41.94 -25.70
CA VAL A 114 -10.68 -41.53 -26.00
C VAL A 114 -10.60 -40.01 -26.11
N ILE A 115 -11.49 -39.38 -26.86
CA ILE A 115 -11.55 -37.93 -27.03
C ILE A 115 -11.78 -37.23 -25.66
N LYS A 116 -12.70 -37.75 -24.84
CA LYS A 116 -12.95 -37.24 -23.49
C LYS A 116 -11.70 -37.34 -22.61
N ALA A 117 -10.92 -38.42 -22.71
CA ALA A 117 -9.68 -38.56 -21.99
C ALA A 117 -8.61 -37.56 -22.49
N CYS A 118 -8.52 -37.32 -23.79
CA CYS A 118 -7.65 -36.27 -24.35
C CYS A 118 -8.05 -34.88 -23.87
N SER A 119 -9.36 -34.61 -23.82
CA SER A 119 -9.89 -33.33 -23.30
C SER A 119 -9.51 -33.14 -21.83
N ALA A 120 -9.67 -34.15 -21.01
CA ALA A 120 -9.41 -34.07 -19.56
C ALA A 120 -7.90 -33.96 -19.21
N LEU A 121 -7.02 -34.51 -20.04
CA LEU A 121 -5.57 -34.48 -19.85
C LEU A 121 -4.87 -33.32 -20.56
N GLY A 122 -5.59 -32.49 -21.31
CA GLY A 122 -4.99 -31.45 -22.13
C GLY A 122 -4.11 -31.96 -23.27
N ALA A 123 -4.28 -33.22 -23.70
CA ALA A 123 -3.47 -33.88 -24.73
C ALA A 123 -3.88 -33.44 -26.13
N SER A 124 -3.64 -32.16 -26.48
CA SER A 124 -4.12 -31.50 -27.69
C SER A 124 -3.59 -32.17 -28.97
N GLU A 125 -2.32 -32.49 -29.05
CA GLU A 125 -1.71 -33.10 -30.23
C GLU A 125 -2.21 -34.54 -30.46
N PHE A 126 -2.39 -35.31 -29.40
CA PHE A 126 -2.92 -36.65 -29.49
C PHE A 126 -4.40 -36.63 -29.93
N GLY A 127 -5.19 -35.69 -29.41
CA GLY A 127 -6.58 -35.47 -29.79
C GLY A 127 -6.72 -35.11 -31.25
N LYS A 128 -5.83 -34.25 -31.81
CA LYS A 128 -5.79 -33.96 -33.26
C LYS A 128 -5.47 -35.19 -34.12
N GLN A 129 -4.54 -36.07 -33.64
CA GLN A 129 -4.26 -37.32 -34.31
C GLN A 129 -5.47 -38.26 -34.34
N ILE A 130 -6.20 -38.35 -33.22
CA ILE A 130 -7.46 -39.13 -33.17
C ILE A 130 -8.51 -38.56 -34.11
N HIS A 131 -8.61 -37.24 -34.25
CA HIS A 131 -9.50 -36.59 -35.20
C HIS A 131 -9.18 -37.03 -36.67
N CYS A 132 -7.92 -36.99 -37.02
CA CYS A 132 -7.48 -37.50 -38.35
C CYS A 132 -7.85 -38.96 -38.56
N ILE A 133 -7.74 -39.81 -37.56
CA ILE A 133 -8.09 -41.23 -37.64
C ILE A 133 -9.61 -41.40 -37.80
N VAL A 134 -10.41 -40.67 -37.08
CA VAL A 134 -11.88 -40.66 -37.17
C VAL A 134 -12.36 -40.27 -38.55
N LEU A 135 -11.77 -39.20 -39.13
CA LEU A 135 -12.07 -38.76 -40.50
C LEU A 135 -11.70 -39.82 -41.56
N ARG A 136 -10.51 -40.44 -41.45
CA ARG A 136 -10.05 -41.50 -42.36
C ARG A 136 -10.93 -42.75 -42.29
N LYS A 137 -11.53 -43.03 -41.13
CA LYS A 137 -12.45 -44.18 -40.94
C LYS A 137 -13.89 -43.84 -41.33
N GLY A 138 -14.18 -42.65 -41.81
CA GLY A 138 -15.50 -42.24 -42.27
C GLY A 138 -16.50 -41.89 -41.18
N TYR A 139 -16.03 -41.71 -39.91
CA TYR A 139 -16.92 -41.35 -38.81
C TYR A 139 -17.16 -39.83 -38.65
N GLY A 140 -16.71 -39.02 -39.60
CA GLY A 140 -16.85 -37.56 -39.59
C GLY A 140 -18.30 -37.05 -39.63
N ARG A 141 -19.28 -37.89 -39.86
CA ARG A 141 -20.72 -37.55 -39.84
C ARG A 141 -21.45 -38.08 -38.61
N ASN A 142 -20.76 -38.79 -37.72
CA ASN A 142 -21.38 -39.30 -36.48
C ASN A 142 -21.48 -38.16 -35.48
N VAL A 143 -22.74 -37.77 -35.15
CA VAL A 143 -23.07 -36.64 -34.26
C VAL A 143 -22.40 -36.78 -32.88
N THR A 144 -22.43 -38.00 -32.28
CA THR A 144 -21.87 -38.26 -30.97
C THR A 144 -20.37 -38.05 -30.91
N ILE A 145 -19.65 -38.50 -31.97
CA ILE A 145 -18.19 -38.32 -32.07
C ILE A 145 -17.87 -36.83 -32.31
N MET A 146 -18.61 -36.17 -33.20
CA MET A 146 -18.41 -34.75 -33.51
C MET A 146 -18.69 -33.89 -32.28
N THR A 147 -19.73 -34.18 -31.52
CA THR A 147 -20.02 -33.51 -30.23
C THR A 147 -18.86 -33.64 -29.24
N SER A 148 -18.23 -34.84 -29.18
CA SER A 148 -17.04 -35.04 -28.33
C SER A 148 -15.86 -34.20 -28.79
N PHE A 149 -15.65 -34.01 -30.10
CA PHE A 149 -14.64 -33.12 -30.65
C PHE A 149 -14.96 -31.64 -30.43
N ILE A 150 -16.21 -31.24 -30.52
CA ILE A 150 -16.64 -29.89 -30.21
C ILE A 150 -16.23 -29.53 -28.76
N ASP A 151 -16.53 -30.40 -27.78
CA ASP A 151 -16.11 -30.23 -26.38
C ASP A 151 -14.57 -30.22 -26.24
N PHE A 152 -13.86 -31.15 -26.93
CA PHE A 152 -12.41 -31.22 -26.89
C PHE A 152 -11.72 -29.97 -27.41
N TYR A 153 -12.08 -29.49 -28.61
CA TYR A 153 -11.48 -28.30 -29.21
C TYR A 153 -11.83 -27.05 -28.42
N ALA A 154 -13.07 -26.93 -27.95
CA ALA A 154 -13.49 -25.80 -27.13
C ALA A 154 -12.73 -25.65 -25.82
N ARG A 155 -12.34 -26.79 -25.19
CA ARG A 155 -11.61 -26.76 -23.91
C ARG A 155 -10.10 -26.64 -24.04
N ASN A 156 -9.49 -27.20 -25.11
CA ASN A 156 -8.04 -27.45 -25.11
C ASN A 156 -7.28 -26.76 -26.24
N VAL A 157 -7.95 -26.26 -27.29
CA VAL A 157 -7.23 -25.81 -28.48
C VAL A 157 -7.73 -24.44 -28.97
N ASP A 158 -8.96 -24.40 -29.47
CA ASP A 158 -9.49 -23.23 -30.13
C ASP A 158 -11.01 -23.34 -30.28
N VAL A 159 -11.74 -22.40 -29.75
CA VAL A 159 -13.20 -22.31 -29.81
C VAL A 159 -13.70 -22.09 -31.23
N GLU A 160 -12.94 -21.41 -32.11
CA GLU A 160 -13.31 -21.18 -33.48
C GLU A 160 -13.34 -22.49 -34.26
N VAL A 161 -12.38 -23.41 -34.00
CA VAL A 161 -12.39 -24.76 -34.60
C VAL A 161 -13.58 -25.55 -34.12
N ALA A 162 -13.93 -25.44 -32.82
CA ALA A 162 -15.14 -26.09 -32.28
C ALA A 162 -16.40 -25.57 -32.95
N ARG A 163 -16.47 -24.25 -33.22
CA ARG A 163 -17.60 -23.64 -33.94
C ARG A 163 -17.71 -24.18 -35.39
N LYS A 164 -16.61 -24.24 -36.10
CA LYS A 164 -16.56 -24.80 -37.48
C LYS A 164 -17.05 -26.24 -37.51
N LEU A 165 -16.57 -27.08 -36.59
CA LEU A 165 -17.03 -28.46 -36.48
C LEU A 165 -18.51 -28.60 -36.18
N PHE A 166 -19.02 -27.68 -35.33
CA PHE A 166 -20.46 -27.64 -35.07
C PHE A 166 -21.26 -27.28 -36.32
N ASP A 167 -20.83 -26.30 -37.10
CA ASP A 167 -21.49 -25.86 -38.32
C ASP A 167 -21.41 -26.92 -39.42
N GLU A 168 -20.40 -27.79 -39.42
CA GLU A 168 -20.24 -28.91 -40.33
C GLU A 168 -21.03 -30.16 -39.90
N THR A 169 -21.52 -30.19 -38.67
CA THR A 169 -22.27 -31.35 -38.11
C THR A 169 -23.69 -31.39 -38.69
N PRO A 170 -24.04 -32.44 -39.40
CA PRO A 170 -25.42 -32.53 -39.92
C PRO A 170 -26.41 -32.79 -38.77
N GLU A 171 -27.44 -31.97 -38.68
CA GLU A 171 -28.51 -32.05 -37.66
C GLU A 171 -27.97 -32.14 -36.21
N PRO A 172 -27.35 -31.06 -35.68
CA PRO A 172 -26.81 -31.10 -34.33
C PRO A 172 -27.93 -31.31 -33.32
N ASP A 173 -27.75 -32.27 -32.44
CA ASP A 173 -28.67 -32.57 -31.36
C ASP A 173 -28.48 -31.58 -30.17
N LEU A 174 -29.40 -31.63 -29.20
CA LEU A 174 -29.30 -30.73 -28.01
C LEU A 174 -27.97 -30.90 -27.25
N VAL A 175 -27.32 -32.08 -27.33
CA VAL A 175 -26.03 -32.31 -26.65
C VAL A 175 -24.91 -31.56 -27.36
N SER A 176 -24.94 -31.52 -28.71
CA SER A 176 -24.00 -30.73 -29.53
C SER A 176 -24.14 -29.22 -29.25
N TRP A 177 -25.38 -28.73 -29.16
CA TRP A 177 -25.67 -27.35 -28.75
C TRP A 177 -25.11 -27.04 -27.36
N ASN A 178 -25.33 -27.92 -26.38
CA ASN A 178 -24.85 -27.75 -25.02
C ASN A 178 -23.32 -27.78 -24.93
N ALA A 179 -22.66 -28.63 -25.71
CA ALA A 179 -21.20 -28.67 -25.80
C ALA A 179 -20.62 -27.35 -26.30
N LEU A 180 -21.23 -26.75 -27.31
CA LEU A 180 -20.81 -25.45 -27.85
C LEU A 180 -21.06 -24.31 -26.87
N VAL A 181 -22.24 -24.23 -26.23
CA VAL A 181 -22.54 -23.23 -25.20
C VAL A 181 -21.56 -23.34 -24.02
N SER A 182 -21.34 -24.58 -23.53
CA SER A 182 -20.39 -24.82 -22.45
C SER A 182 -18.96 -24.45 -22.84
N GLY A 183 -18.58 -24.72 -24.10
CA GLY A 183 -17.27 -24.35 -24.64
C GLY A 183 -17.04 -22.84 -24.66
N TYR A 184 -18.01 -22.07 -25.14
CA TYR A 184 -17.94 -20.59 -25.10
C TYR A 184 -17.88 -20.07 -23.68
N CYS A 185 -18.72 -20.57 -22.77
CA CYS A 185 -18.73 -20.16 -21.36
C CYS A 185 -17.40 -20.49 -20.66
N PHE A 186 -16.77 -21.64 -21.00
CA PHE A 186 -15.48 -22.05 -20.45
C PHE A 186 -14.35 -21.08 -20.86
N ASN A 187 -14.41 -20.55 -22.08
CA ASN A 187 -13.42 -19.60 -22.60
C ASN A 187 -13.76 -18.12 -22.29
N GLY A 188 -14.78 -17.85 -21.50
CA GLY A 188 -15.18 -16.49 -21.15
C GLY A 188 -15.84 -15.71 -22.29
N LEU A 189 -16.20 -16.37 -23.39
CA LEU A 189 -16.90 -15.77 -24.54
C LEU A 189 -18.42 -15.81 -24.32
N ASP A 190 -18.84 -15.11 -23.28
CA ASP A 190 -20.21 -15.18 -22.77
C ASP A 190 -21.24 -14.59 -23.74
N LYS A 191 -20.85 -13.58 -24.53
CA LYS A 191 -21.73 -12.97 -25.55
C LYS A 191 -22.06 -13.96 -26.66
N GLU A 192 -21.07 -14.71 -27.11
CA GLU A 192 -21.19 -15.74 -28.13
C GLU A 192 -22.02 -16.91 -27.61
N ALA A 193 -21.81 -17.33 -26.35
CA ALA A 193 -22.66 -18.33 -25.70
C ALA A 193 -24.12 -17.93 -25.68
N PHE A 194 -24.41 -16.66 -25.40
CA PHE A 194 -25.76 -16.09 -25.49
C PHE A 194 -26.32 -16.10 -26.90
N GLY A 195 -25.50 -15.79 -27.90
CA GLY A 195 -25.88 -15.85 -29.30
C GLY A 195 -26.36 -17.26 -29.69
N VAL A 196 -25.59 -18.28 -29.30
CA VAL A 196 -25.94 -19.70 -29.52
C VAL A 196 -27.22 -20.09 -28.76
N PHE A 197 -27.37 -19.66 -27.51
CA PHE A 197 -28.55 -19.92 -26.72
C PHE A 197 -29.82 -19.34 -27.37
N ARG A 198 -29.77 -18.13 -27.93
CA ARG A 198 -30.85 -17.54 -28.70
C ARG A 198 -31.18 -18.35 -29.96
N GLN A 199 -30.20 -18.93 -30.63
CA GLN A 199 -30.42 -19.82 -31.75
C GLN A 199 -31.18 -21.08 -31.33
N ILE A 200 -30.85 -21.71 -30.21
CA ILE A 200 -31.57 -22.84 -29.62
C ILE A 200 -33.07 -22.48 -29.43
N GLN A 201 -33.33 -21.30 -28.83
CA GLN A 201 -34.72 -20.82 -28.65
C GLN A 201 -35.45 -20.54 -29.97
N GLY A 202 -34.76 -19.96 -30.96
CA GLY A 202 -35.32 -19.69 -32.30
C GLY A 202 -35.70 -20.95 -33.08
N MET A 203 -35.04 -22.07 -32.81
CA MET A 203 -35.36 -23.39 -33.41
C MET A 203 -36.42 -24.17 -32.64
N ASN A 204 -37.08 -23.57 -31.66
CA ASN A 204 -38.04 -24.23 -30.76
C ASN A 204 -37.53 -25.47 -30.03
N ILE A 205 -36.22 -25.62 -29.89
CA ILE A 205 -35.61 -26.67 -29.09
C ILE A 205 -35.75 -26.30 -27.62
N LYS A 206 -36.37 -27.15 -26.80
CA LYS A 206 -36.54 -26.88 -25.36
C LYS A 206 -35.19 -27.05 -24.64
N PRO A 207 -34.65 -25.98 -23.98
CA PRO A 207 -33.50 -26.10 -23.12
C PRO A 207 -33.73 -27.12 -22.00
N ASN A 208 -32.73 -27.95 -21.75
CA ASN A 208 -32.73 -28.88 -20.61
C ASN A 208 -31.90 -28.34 -19.42
N VAL A 209 -31.82 -29.12 -18.33
CA VAL A 209 -31.05 -28.80 -17.13
C VAL A 209 -29.59 -28.43 -17.49
N SER A 210 -28.94 -29.20 -18.38
CA SER A 210 -27.54 -28.95 -18.77
C SER A 210 -27.36 -27.63 -19.53
N THR A 211 -28.33 -27.28 -20.41
CA THR A 211 -28.32 -25.98 -21.12
C THR A 211 -28.41 -24.83 -20.13
N LEU A 212 -29.32 -24.93 -19.16
CA LEU A 212 -29.52 -23.89 -18.15
C LEU A 212 -28.30 -23.78 -17.21
N ALA A 213 -27.75 -24.90 -16.76
CA ALA A 213 -26.56 -24.92 -15.89
C ALA A 213 -25.35 -24.26 -16.56
N SER A 214 -25.23 -24.35 -17.90
CA SER A 214 -24.14 -23.72 -18.64
C SER A 214 -24.34 -22.22 -18.84
N ILE A 215 -25.57 -21.76 -19.11
CA ILE A 215 -25.83 -20.35 -19.46
C ILE A 215 -26.01 -19.43 -18.25
N ILE A 216 -26.47 -19.93 -17.09
CA ILE A 216 -26.69 -19.13 -15.89
C ILE A 216 -25.40 -18.44 -15.41
N PRO A 217 -24.23 -19.12 -15.34
CA PRO A 217 -22.96 -18.46 -14.99
C PRO A 217 -22.57 -17.35 -15.96
N ALA A 218 -22.86 -17.52 -17.25
CA ALA A 218 -22.61 -16.49 -18.27
C ALA A 218 -23.50 -15.26 -18.07
N CYS A 219 -24.78 -15.45 -17.66
CA CYS A 219 -25.66 -14.36 -17.27
C CYS A 219 -25.06 -13.51 -16.16
N ASN A 220 -24.47 -14.17 -15.16
CA ASN A 220 -23.80 -13.52 -14.04
C ASN A 220 -22.65 -12.63 -14.48
N ARG A 221 -21.75 -13.18 -15.29
CA ARG A 221 -20.56 -12.44 -15.77
C ARG A 221 -20.92 -11.25 -16.66
N LEU A 222 -22.02 -11.37 -17.44
CA LEU A 222 -22.51 -10.28 -18.29
C LEU A 222 -23.42 -9.27 -17.58
N GLY A 223 -23.80 -9.51 -16.33
CA GLY A 223 -24.73 -8.66 -15.59
C GLY A 223 -26.18 -8.72 -16.10
N TYR A 224 -26.59 -9.81 -16.80
CA TYR A 224 -27.94 -9.97 -17.36
C TYR A 224 -28.91 -10.56 -16.33
N PHE A 225 -29.06 -9.92 -15.19
CA PHE A 225 -29.84 -10.43 -14.04
C PHE A 225 -31.33 -10.61 -14.38
N CYS A 226 -31.94 -9.66 -15.08
CA CYS A 226 -33.35 -9.77 -15.48
C CYS A 226 -33.60 -11.00 -16.35
N PHE A 227 -32.64 -11.33 -17.22
CA PHE A 227 -32.74 -12.54 -18.03
C PHE A 227 -32.53 -13.79 -17.19
N GLY A 228 -31.59 -13.77 -16.23
CA GLY A 228 -31.40 -14.86 -15.28
C GLY A 228 -32.64 -15.16 -14.46
N LYS A 229 -33.36 -14.14 -13.99
CA LYS A 229 -34.69 -14.29 -13.34
C LYS A 229 -35.73 -14.93 -14.28
N SER A 230 -35.70 -14.57 -15.54
CA SER A 230 -36.59 -15.19 -16.54
C SER A 230 -36.27 -16.66 -16.74
N LEU A 231 -34.96 -17.03 -16.75
CA LEU A 231 -34.56 -18.44 -16.81
C LEU A 231 -34.95 -19.21 -15.54
N HIS A 232 -34.86 -18.59 -14.37
CA HIS A 232 -35.38 -19.18 -13.13
C HIS A 232 -36.87 -19.44 -13.23
N GLY A 233 -37.66 -18.46 -13.66
CA GLY A 233 -39.12 -18.63 -13.91
C GLY A 233 -39.43 -19.74 -14.94
N PHE A 234 -38.59 -19.90 -15.98
CA PHE A 234 -38.69 -21.00 -16.94
C PHE A 234 -38.38 -22.34 -16.29
N ALA A 235 -37.29 -22.46 -15.48
CA ALA A 235 -36.95 -23.67 -14.77
C ALA A 235 -38.05 -24.10 -13.81
N VAL A 236 -38.69 -23.16 -13.10
CA VAL A 236 -39.87 -23.45 -12.26
C VAL A 236 -41.02 -24.00 -13.06
N LYS A 237 -41.38 -23.41 -14.21
CA LYS A 237 -42.48 -23.88 -15.09
C LYS A 237 -42.23 -25.27 -15.67
N CYS A 238 -40.94 -25.61 -15.94
CA CYS A 238 -40.53 -26.93 -16.45
C CYS A 238 -40.35 -27.99 -15.36
N GLY A 239 -40.46 -27.64 -14.09
CA GLY A 239 -40.22 -28.54 -12.98
C GLY A 239 -38.76 -28.82 -12.68
N TYR A 240 -37.80 -28.01 -13.22
CA TYR A 240 -36.36 -28.20 -13.04
C TYR A 240 -35.79 -27.44 -11.82
N PHE A 241 -36.62 -26.69 -11.10
CA PHE A 241 -36.15 -25.74 -10.09
C PHE A 241 -35.50 -26.38 -8.85
N LEU A 242 -35.79 -27.67 -8.59
CA LEU A 242 -35.20 -28.44 -7.48
C LEU A 242 -34.08 -29.37 -7.94
N ASP A 243 -33.63 -29.25 -9.16
CA ASP A 243 -32.53 -30.08 -9.66
C ASP A 243 -31.20 -29.68 -8.99
N ASP A 244 -30.45 -30.69 -8.52
CA ASP A 244 -29.19 -30.51 -7.77
C ASP A 244 -28.09 -29.75 -8.50
N PHE A 245 -28.13 -29.67 -9.86
CA PHE A 245 -27.19 -28.92 -10.66
C PHE A 245 -27.64 -27.45 -10.87
N LEU A 246 -28.94 -27.19 -10.88
CA LEU A 246 -29.50 -25.85 -11.15
C LEU A 246 -29.58 -25.00 -9.89
N VAL A 247 -29.92 -25.59 -8.74
CA VAL A 247 -30.02 -24.83 -7.48
C VAL A 247 -28.74 -24.09 -7.14
N PRO A 248 -27.53 -24.72 -7.17
CA PRO A 248 -26.28 -24.00 -6.93
C PRO A 248 -26.02 -22.87 -7.93
N ALA A 249 -26.38 -23.08 -9.21
CA ALA A 249 -26.17 -22.08 -10.25
C ALA A 249 -27.08 -20.87 -10.04
N PHE A 250 -28.36 -21.06 -9.66
CA PHE A 250 -29.26 -19.98 -9.32
C PHE A 250 -28.87 -19.24 -8.04
N ILE A 251 -28.43 -19.96 -7.00
CA ILE A 251 -27.87 -19.33 -5.78
C ILE A 251 -26.71 -18.42 -6.15
N SER A 252 -25.76 -18.92 -6.96
CA SER A 252 -24.62 -18.14 -7.44
C SER A 252 -25.04 -16.96 -8.32
N MET A 253 -26.15 -17.02 -9.03
CA MET A 253 -26.72 -15.93 -9.82
C MET A 253 -27.25 -14.82 -8.92
N TYR A 254 -28.01 -15.14 -7.90
CA TYR A 254 -28.58 -14.16 -6.97
C TYR A 254 -27.53 -13.45 -6.13
N LYS A 255 -26.32 -13.96 -6.02
CA LYS A 255 -25.18 -13.31 -5.38
C LYS A 255 -24.91 -11.94 -5.94
N SER A 256 -24.97 -11.78 -7.28
CA SER A 256 -24.56 -10.53 -7.94
C SER A 256 -25.60 -9.40 -7.86
N GLU A 257 -26.80 -9.69 -7.35
CA GLU A 257 -27.92 -8.73 -7.26
C GLU A 257 -28.10 -8.11 -5.88
N VAL A 258 -27.16 -8.34 -4.95
CA VAL A 258 -27.28 -7.92 -3.55
C VAL A 258 -28.51 -8.47 -2.84
N ASP A 259 -29.29 -9.36 -3.49
CA ASP A 259 -30.49 -9.98 -2.94
C ASP A 259 -30.21 -11.37 -2.37
N LEU A 260 -29.40 -11.39 -1.29
CA LEU A 260 -29.09 -12.61 -0.55
C LEU A 260 -30.34 -13.31 0.00
N SER A 261 -31.45 -12.56 0.16
CA SER A 261 -32.70 -13.14 0.65
C SER A 261 -33.29 -14.14 -0.35
N SER A 262 -33.20 -13.88 -1.65
CA SER A 262 -33.62 -14.80 -2.70
C SER A 262 -32.76 -16.04 -2.78
N ALA A 263 -31.43 -15.89 -2.63
CA ALA A 263 -30.50 -17.03 -2.55
C ALA A 263 -30.82 -17.94 -1.34
N LYS A 264 -31.09 -17.37 -0.17
CA LYS A 264 -31.48 -18.10 1.04
C LYS A 264 -32.81 -18.82 0.87
N LYS A 265 -33.81 -18.16 0.29
CA LYS A 265 -35.12 -18.79 0.01
C LYS A 265 -34.96 -20.03 -0.89
N LEU A 266 -34.16 -19.96 -1.95
CA LEU A 266 -33.89 -21.13 -2.80
C LEU A 266 -33.22 -22.26 -2.02
N PHE A 267 -32.29 -21.96 -1.17
CA PHE A 267 -31.66 -22.92 -0.29
C PHE A 267 -32.68 -23.56 0.68
N ASP A 268 -33.56 -22.75 1.27
CA ASP A 268 -34.57 -23.23 2.23
C ASP A 268 -35.64 -24.14 1.55
N PHE A 269 -35.98 -23.84 0.27
CA PHE A 269 -36.90 -24.67 -0.52
C PHE A 269 -36.30 -25.99 -1.02
N SER A 270 -34.97 -26.13 -1.03
CA SER A 270 -34.30 -27.36 -1.45
C SER A 270 -34.51 -28.45 -0.39
N VAL A 271 -35.19 -29.55 -0.78
CA VAL A 271 -35.51 -30.69 0.12
C VAL A 271 -34.25 -31.51 0.39
N GLU A 272 -33.49 -31.85 -0.65
CA GLU A 272 -32.20 -32.53 -0.54
C GLU A 272 -31.08 -31.54 -0.73
N ARG A 273 -30.39 -31.15 0.37
CA ARG A 273 -29.31 -30.20 0.34
C ARG A 273 -27.99 -30.90 0.09
N SER A 274 -27.62 -31.07 -1.17
CA SER A 274 -26.32 -31.61 -1.57
C SER A 274 -25.18 -30.69 -1.12
N VAL A 275 -23.95 -31.22 -1.02
CA VAL A 275 -22.74 -30.43 -0.67
C VAL A 275 -22.56 -29.22 -1.59
N SER A 276 -22.95 -29.32 -2.87
CA SER A 276 -22.88 -28.22 -3.84
C SER A 276 -23.84 -27.09 -3.53
N VAL A 277 -25.04 -27.37 -3.01
CA VAL A 277 -26.00 -26.35 -2.59
C VAL A 277 -25.51 -25.59 -1.36
N TRP A 278 -24.94 -26.31 -0.37
CA TRP A 278 -24.30 -25.67 0.79
C TRP A 278 -23.13 -24.78 0.37
N ASN A 279 -22.22 -25.30 -0.46
CA ASN A 279 -21.07 -24.55 -0.93
C ASN A 279 -21.47 -23.28 -1.71
N ALA A 280 -22.51 -23.36 -2.54
CA ALA A 280 -22.98 -22.21 -3.29
C ALA A 280 -23.48 -21.09 -2.37
N LEU A 281 -24.26 -21.43 -1.32
CA LEU A 281 -24.76 -20.42 -0.38
C LEU A 281 -23.66 -19.89 0.54
N ILE A 282 -22.78 -20.74 1.07
CA ILE A 282 -21.62 -20.33 1.87
C ILE A 282 -20.76 -19.35 1.07
N ASN A 283 -20.40 -19.73 -0.16
CA ASN A 283 -19.61 -18.87 -1.03
C ASN A 283 -20.32 -17.54 -1.34
N CYS A 284 -21.65 -17.57 -1.48
CA CYS A 284 -22.46 -16.39 -1.69
C CYS A 284 -22.33 -15.40 -0.52
N TYR A 285 -22.44 -15.87 0.72
CA TYR A 285 -22.26 -15.05 1.91
C TYR A 285 -20.81 -14.58 2.08
N MET A 286 -19.81 -15.44 1.87
CA MET A 286 -18.39 -15.11 1.98
C MET A 286 -17.98 -13.99 1.01
N GLN A 287 -18.46 -14.06 -0.23
CA GLN A 287 -18.12 -13.06 -1.25
C GLN A 287 -18.88 -11.73 -1.11
N ASN A 288 -19.97 -11.68 -0.32
CA ASN A 288 -20.66 -10.46 0.04
C ASN A 288 -20.23 -9.91 1.42
N GLU A 289 -19.07 -10.36 1.91
CA GLU A 289 -18.47 -9.91 3.18
C GLU A 289 -19.33 -10.17 4.42
N ARG A 290 -20.35 -11.03 4.29
CA ARG A 290 -21.18 -11.51 5.40
C ARG A 290 -20.58 -12.76 6.04
N PHE A 291 -19.40 -12.60 6.58
CA PHE A 291 -18.58 -13.71 7.07
C PHE A 291 -19.25 -14.46 8.22
N PHE A 292 -19.89 -13.75 9.14
CA PHE A 292 -20.57 -14.35 10.29
C PHE A 292 -21.64 -15.33 9.85
N GLU A 293 -22.53 -14.91 8.98
CA GLU A 293 -23.61 -15.74 8.46
C GLU A 293 -23.07 -16.92 7.62
N GLY A 294 -22.00 -16.68 6.85
CA GLY A 294 -21.34 -17.74 6.09
C GLY A 294 -20.74 -18.83 6.98
N PHE A 295 -20.12 -18.47 8.10
CA PHE A 295 -19.59 -19.42 9.07
C PHE A 295 -20.70 -20.11 9.88
N GLU A 296 -21.81 -19.45 10.19
CA GLU A 296 -22.96 -20.11 10.81
C GLU A 296 -23.55 -21.18 9.87
N LEU A 297 -23.65 -20.90 8.58
CA LEU A 297 -24.05 -21.90 7.58
C LEU A 297 -23.06 -23.06 7.51
N PHE A 298 -21.75 -22.80 7.58
CA PHE A 298 -20.76 -23.88 7.65
C PHE A 298 -20.94 -24.74 8.90
N ARG A 299 -21.22 -24.16 10.07
CA ARG A 299 -21.54 -24.91 11.30
C ARG A 299 -22.85 -25.67 11.17
N GLU A 300 -23.87 -25.11 10.53
CA GLU A 300 -25.14 -25.79 10.28
C GLU A 300 -24.95 -26.98 9.34
N MET A 301 -24.12 -26.85 8.30
CA MET A 301 -23.72 -27.94 7.42
C MET A 301 -23.10 -29.10 8.21
N LEU A 302 -22.21 -28.82 9.15
CA LEU A 302 -21.58 -29.83 10.02
C LEU A 302 -22.60 -30.47 10.99
N ARG A 303 -23.53 -29.68 11.57
CA ARG A 303 -24.60 -30.18 12.45
C ARG A 303 -25.56 -31.12 11.71
N ASN A 304 -25.79 -30.88 10.42
CA ASN A 304 -26.62 -31.72 9.57
C ASN A 304 -25.86 -32.96 9.02
N GLU A 305 -24.68 -33.27 9.58
CA GLU A 305 -23.79 -34.36 9.19
C GLU A 305 -23.41 -34.41 7.70
N VAL A 306 -23.55 -33.26 7.00
CA VAL A 306 -23.09 -33.13 5.63
C VAL A 306 -21.56 -32.92 5.63
N ARG A 307 -20.84 -33.87 5.03
CA ARG A 307 -19.36 -33.82 5.00
C ARG A 307 -18.87 -32.73 4.08
N PRO A 308 -18.08 -31.73 4.60
CA PRO A 308 -17.45 -30.75 3.76
C PRO A 308 -16.52 -31.40 2.74
N ASN A 309 -16.37 -30.77 1.60
CA ASN A 309 -15.38 -31.14 0.59
C ASN A 309 -14.29 -30.06 0.44
N SER A 310 -13.34 -30.26 -0.48
CA SER A 310 -12.27 -29.30 -0.72
C SER A 310 -12.77 -27.91 -1.11
N VAL A 311 -13.88 -27.83 -1.86
CA VAL A 311 -14.48 -26.56 -2.28
C VAL A 311 -15.01 -25.79 -1.07
N THR A 312 -15.63 -26.48 -0.11
CA THR A 312 -16.09 -25.89 1.15
C THR A 312 -14.94 -25.19 1.88
N PHE A 313 -13.80 -25.87 2.02
CA PHE A 313 -12.64 -25.31 2.72
C PHE A 313 -11.97 -24.18 1.93
N VAL A 314 -11.81 -24.32 0.63
CA VAL A 314 -11.26 -23.25 -0.22
C VAL A 314 -12.11 -21.98 -0.19
N SER A 315 -13.42 -22.09 0.01
CA SER A 315 -14.33 -20.95 0.14
C SER A 315 -14.34 -20.34 1.54
N THR A 316 -14.17 -21.15 2.61
CA THR A 316 -14.30 -20.68 3.99
C THR A 316 -12.98 -20.20 4.59
N VAL A 317 -11.87 -20.88 4.31
CA VAL A 317 -10.58 -20.61 4.95
C VAL A 317 -10.05 -19.19 4.68
N PRO A 318 -10.04 -18.68 3.43
CA PRO A 318 -9.54 -17.32 3.16
C PRO A 318 -10.35 -16.21 3.82
N SER A 319 -11.63 -16.48 4.13
CA SER A 319 -12.53 -15.48 4.71
C SER A 319 -12.31 -15.24 6.21
N CYS A 320 -11.47 -16.05 6.86
CA CYS A 320 -11.17 -15.91 8.30
C CYS A 320 -10.40 -14.63 8.61
N GLU A 321 -9.63 -14.10 7.66
CA GLU A 321 -8.78 -12.92 7.82
C GLU A 321 -9.54 -11.66 8.20
N ASN A 322 -10.79 -11.54 7.74
CA ASN A 322 -11.57 -10.32 7.88
C ASN A 322 -12.38 -10.23 9.18
N TYR A 323 -12.51 -11.31 9.94
CA TYR A 323 -13.45 -11.34 11.07
C TYR A 323 -12.99 -12.10 12.30
N PHE A 324 -11.98 -12.96 12.23
CA PHE A 324 -11.62 -13.87 13.29
C PHE A 324 -10.13 -13.85 13.64
N ASP A 325 -9.86 -14.17 14.91
CA ASP A 325 -8.52 -14.36 15.45
C ASP A 325 -7.86 -15.63 14.90
N ILE A 326 -6.54 -15.68 15.01
CA ILE A 326 -5.70 -16.83 14.68
C ILE A 326 -6.21 -18.15 15.29
N CYS A 327 -6.82 -18.09 16.47
CA CYS A 327 -7.42 -19.27 17.14
C CYS A 327 -8.54 -19.91 16.31
N TYR A 328 -9.32 -19.09 15.61
CA TYR A 328 -10.38 -19.59 14.75
C TYR A 328 -9.82 -20.21 13.46
N GLY A 329 -8.80 -19.57 12.86
CA GLY A 329 -8.06 -20.12 11.73
C GLY A 329 -7.44 -21.49 12.07
N GLY A 330 -6.83 -21.62 13.26
CA GLY A 330 -6.32 -22.86 13.78
C GLY A 330 -7.40 -23.95 13.95
N SER A 331 -8.59 -23.58 14.40
CA SER A 331 -9.72 -24.49 14.52
C SER A 331 -10.20 -25.01 13.16
N LEU A 332 -10.25 -24.16 12.14
CA LEU A 332 -10.55 -24.58 10.76
C LEU A 332 -9.44 -25.48 10.19
N HIS A 333 -8.18 -25.17 10.44
CA HIS A 333 -7.08 -26.04 10.04
C HIS A 333 -7.21 -27.44 10.67
N CYS A 334 -7.53 -27.53 11.96
CA CYS A 334 -7.83 -28.81 12.62
C CYS A 334 -9.01 -29.52 11.96
N CYS A 335 -10.06 -28.80 11.55
CA CYS A 335 -11.20 -29.36 10.85
C CYS A 335 -10.79 -29.94 9.48
N VAL A 336 -9.95 -29.23 8.72
CA VAL A 336 -9.37 -29.70 7.44
C VAL A 336 -8.62 -31.02 7.62
N ILE A 337 -7.79 -31.13 8.66
CA ILE A 337 -7.02 -32.34 8.96
C ILE A 337 -7.97 -33.49 9.34
N LYS A 338 -8.98 -33.26 10.19
CA LYS A 338 -9.96 -34.26 10.60
C LYS A 338 -10.75 -34.84 9.44
N HIS A 339 -11.05 -34.05 8.44
CA HIS A 339 -11.75 -34.46 7.23
C HIS A 339 -10.84 -35.09 6.16
N GLY A 340 -9.53 -35.14 6.39
CA GLY A 340 -8.55 -35.79 5.51
C GLY A 340 -8.09 -34.96 4.31
N PHE A 341 -8.27 -33.64 4.34
CA PHE A 341 -7.85 -32.72 3.25
C PHE A 341 -6.47 -32.09 3.47
N GLY A 342 -5.76 -32.42 4.54
CA GLY A 342 -4.46 -31.87 4.92
C GLY A 342 -3.31 -32.13 3.93
N SER A 343 -3.49 -32.98 2.92
CA SER A 343 -2.51 -33.22 1.86
C SER A 343 -2.96 -32.66 0.49
N GLN A 344 -4.13 -32.05 0.42
CA GLN A 344 -4.65 -31.55 -0.84
C GLN A 344 -4.11 -30.15 -1.14
N VAL A 345 -3.41 -29.99 -2.27
CA VAL A 345 -2.69 -28.76 -2.66
C VAL A 345 -3.57 -27.51 -2.63
N SER A 346 -4.81 -27.59 -3.15
CA SER A 346 -5.72 -26.44 -3.17
C SER A 346 -6.14 -25.96 -1.77
N VAL A 347 -6.34 -26.89 -0.83
CA VAL A 347 -6.73 -26.57 0.55
C VAL A 347 -5.51 -26.06 1.33
N LEU A 348 -4.34 -26.67 1.12
CA LEU A 348 -3.07 -26.19 1.69
C LEU A 348 -2.76 -24.77 1.24
N THR A 349 -2.93 -24.46 -0.06
CA THR A 349 -2.72 -23.11 -0.58
C THR A 349 -3.69 -22.10 0.06
N ALA A 350 -4.94 -22.48 0.30
CA ALA A 350 -5.90 -21.63 1.00
C ALA A 350 -5.51 -21.38 2.47
N LEU A 351 -5.05 -22.42 3.18
CA LEU A 351 -4.54 -22.30 4.55
C LEU A 351 -3.30 -21.41 4.63
N MET A 352 -2.36 -21.56 3.69
CA MET A 352 -1.18 -20.69 3.57
C MET A 352 -1.58 -19.24 3.40
N SER A 353 -2.51 -18.96 2.47
CA SER A 353 -3.02 -17.59 2.26
C SER A 353 -3.63 -17.02 3.53
N MET A 354 -4.42 -17.81 4.26
CA MET A 354 -5.01 -17.40 5.53
C MET A 354 -3.93 -17.06 6.58
N TYR A 355 -2.97 -17.95 6.82
CA TYR A 355 -1.91 -17.70 7.81
C TYR A 355 -1.03 -16.50 7.43
N ALA A 356 -0.66 -16.38 6.16
CA ALA A 356 0.12 -15.24 5.68
C ALA A 356 -0.59 -13.90 5.90
N LYS A 357 -1.92 -13.85 5.71
CA LYS A 357 -2.71 -12.64 5.92
C LYS A 357 -3.00 -12.35 7.40
N LEU A 358 -3.03 -13.38 8.25
CA LEU A 358 -3.14 -13.21 9.71
C LEU A 358 -1.80 -12.82 10.38
N GLY A 359 -0.73 -12.65 9.61
CA GLY A 359 0.58 -12.29 10.13
C GLY A 359 1.45 -13.47 10.61
N GLU A 360 0.95 -14.72 10.49
CA GLU A 360 1.66 -15.93 10.91
C GLU A 360 2.39 -16.58 9.74
N ILE A 361 3.39 -15.87 9.23
CA ILE A 361 4.12 -16.31 8.05
C ILE A 361 4.84 -17.66 8.28
N SER A 362 5.36 -17.90 9.50
CA SER A 362 6.05 -19.15 9.86
C SER A 362 5.15 -20.38 9.68
N SER A 363 3.86 -20.24 10.03
CA SER A 363 2.88 -21.34 9.82
C SER A 363 2.62 -21.57 8.33
N SER A 364 2.63 -20.51 7.52
CA SER A 364 2.51 -20.60 6.05
C SER A 364 3.72 -21.29 5.43
N GLU A 365 4.95 -20.99 5.89
CA GLU A 365 6.20 -21.65 5.47
C GLU A 365 6.18 -23.15 5.74
N ILE A 366 5.80 -23.55 6.95
CA ILE A 366 5.69 -24.98 7.31
C ILE A 366 4.73 -25.71 6.37
N LEU A 367 3.58 -25.11 6.05
CA LEU A 367 2.61 -25.70 5.13
C LEU A 367 3.14 -25.78 3.70
N PHE A 368 3.90 -24.76 3.27
CA PHE A 368 4.53 -24.75 1.95
C PHE A 368 5.58 -25.85 1.80
N ASP A 369 6.40 -26.06 2.84
CA ASP A 369 7.43 -27.12 2.86
C ASP A 369 6.82 -28.52 2.90
N GLN A 370 5.65 -28.69 3.55
CA GLN A 370 4.93 -29.95 3.64
C GLN A 370 4.14 -30.31 2.37
N MET A 371 4.06 -29.37 1.39
CA MET A 371 3.31 -29.63 0.16
C MET A 371 3.92 -30.79 -0.65
N PRO A 372 3.09 -31.76 -1.11
CA PRO A 372 3.58 -32.88 -1.93
C PRO A 372 4.11 -32.43 -3.29
N CYS A 373 3.57 -31.38 -3.86
CA CYS A 373 4.06 -30.72 -5.07
C CYS A 373 3.73 -29.22 -4.98
N LYS A 374 4.75 -28.40 -5.20
CA LYS A 374 4.60 -26.96 -5.29
C LYS A 374 3.97 -26.58 -6.62
N THR A 375 3.14 -25.56 -6.61
CA THR A 375 2.48 -25.02 -7.81
C THR A 375 2.82 -23.54 -7.95
N LEU A 376 2.64 -22.97 -9.13
CA LEU A 376 2.81 -21.53 -9.33
C LEU A 376 1.94 -20.71 -8.35
N LEU A 377 0.70 -21.19 -8.10
CA LEU A 377 -0.20 -20.54 -7.15
C LEU A 377 0.34 -20.56 -5.72
N SER A 378 0.94 -21.68 -5.27
CA SER A 378 1.53 -21.74 -3.93
C SER A 378 2.74 -20.84 -3.78
N TRP A 379 3.57 -20.73 -4.81
CA TRP A 379 4.67 -19.75 -4.86
C TRP A 379 4.18 -18.31 -4.79
N ASN A 380 3.14 -17.97 -5.56
CA ASN A 380 2.54 -16.64 -5.53
C ASN A 380 1.97 -16.28 -4.15
N VAL A 381 1.35 -17.25 -3.47
CA VAL A 381 0.85 -17.04 -2.10
C VAL A 381 2.00 -16.78 -1.13
N MET A 382 3.13 -17.49 -1.23
CA MET A 382 4.30 -17.24 -0.38
C MET A 382 4.92 -15.87 -0.68
N ILE A 383 5.18 -15.55 -1.94
CA ILE A 383 5.77 -14.26 -2.34
C ILE A 383 4.89 -13.10 -1.88
N SER A 384 3.58 -13.15 -2.15
CA SER A 384 2.65 -12.10 -1.70
C SER A 384 2.48 -12.10 -0.18
N GLY A 385 2.59 -13.26 0.47
CA GLY A 385 2.57 -13.39 1.92
C GLY A 385 3.76 -12.67 2.57
N TYR A 386 4.96 -12.86 2.07
CA TYR A 386 6.15 -12.13 2.53
C TYR A 386 5.99 -10.62 2.30
N VAL A 387 5.54 -10.21 1.12
CA VAL A 387 5.29 -8.78 0.81
C VAL A 387 4.30 -8.16 1.78
N ASN A 388 3.19 -8.83 2.08
CA ASN A 388 2.16 -8.31 2.99
C ASN A 388 2.62 -8.24 4.46
N ASN A 389 3.62 -9.04 4.83
CA ASN A 389 4.22 -9.06 6.17
C ASN A 389 5.53 -8.25 6.26
N GLU A 390 5.81 -7.41 5.28
CA GLU A 390 6.99 -6.52 5.24
C GLU A 390 8.34 -7.26 5.23
N LEU A 391 8.32 -8.53 4.83
CA LEU A 391 9.51 -9.39 4.68
C LEU A 391 9.99 -9.35 3.22
N TRP A 392 10.52 -8.20 2.85
CA TRP A 392 10.84 -7.88 1.44
C TRP A 392 11.98 -8.75 0.88
N ASP A 393 13.03 -8.98 1.67
CA ASP A 393 14.20 -9.79 1.28
C ASP A 393 13.81 -11.24 1.05
N GLU A 394 12.99 -11.81 1.92
CA GLU A 394 12.49 -13.17 1.83
C GLU A 394 11.61 -13.35 0.58
N SER A 395 10.85 -12.32 0.21
CA SER A 395 10.04 -12.36 -1.02
C SER A 395 10.91 -12.45 -2.28
N LEU A 396 12.06 -11.74 -2.31
CA LEU A 396 13.04 -11.82 -3.41
C LEU A 396 13.70 -13.20 -3.48
N VAL A 397 14.04 -13.78 -2.34
CA VAL A 397 14.60 -15.13 -2.26
C VAL A 397 13.60 -16.16 -2.80
N ALA A 398 12.35 -16.12 -2.32
CA ALA A 398 11.28 -17.00 -2.77
C ALA A 398 11.01 -16.88 -4.28
N PHE A 399 11.04 -15.66 -4.83
CA PHE A 399 10.90 -15.44 -6.26
C PHE A 399 12.04 -16.07 -7.07
N ARG A 400 13.28 -15.98 -6.56
CA ARG A 400 14.45 -16.61 -7.19
C ARG A 400 14.36 -18.12 -7.13
N GLU A 401 13.96 -18.68 -5.99
CA GLU A 401 13.76 -20.13 -5.84
C GLU A 401 12.69 -20.67 -6.77
N MET A 402 11.56 -19.97 -6.90
CA MET A 402 10.49 -20.28 -7.85
C MET A 402 11.05 -20.43 -9.28
N GLN A 403 11.93 -19.49 -9.71
CA GLN A 403 12.54 -19.53 -11.02
C GLN A 403 13.54 -20.70 -11.18
N LEU A 404 14.31 -21.01 -10.13
CA LEU A 404 15.26 -22.13 -10.11
C LEU A 404 14.55 -23.48 -10.19
N GLU A 405 13.34 -23.60 -9.61
CA GLU A 405 12.49 -24.78 -9.75
C GLU A 405 11.81 -24.89 -11.13
N GLY A 406 12.05 -23.92 -12.02
CA GLY A 406 11.56 -23.94 -13.41
C GLY A 406 10.18 -23.31 -13.60
N PHE A 407 9.60 -22.68 -12.60
CA PHE A 407 8.34 -21.96 -12.75
C PHE A 407 8.59 -20.61 -13.43
N SER A 408 7.82 -20.29 -14.47
CA SER A 408 7.84 -18.97 -15.09
C SER A 408 6.97 -17.98 -14.29
N PRO A 409 7.50 -16.79 -13.94
CA PRO A 409 6.71 -15.75 -13.28
C PRO A 409 5.46 -15.38 -14.09
N ASP A 410 4.37 -15.16 -13.39
CA ASP A 410 3.11 -14.65 -13.92
C ASP A 410 2.85 -13.19 -13.48
N VAL A 411 1.69 -12.67 -13.81
CA VAL A 411 1.29 -11.30 -13.48
C VAL A 411 1.34 -11.06 -11.97
N VAL A 412 0.86 -12.02 -11.16
CA VAL A 412 0.77 -11.87 -9.70
C VAL A 412 2.16 -11.82 -9.06
N SER A 413 3.06 -12.73 -9.45
CA SER A 413 4.43 -12.74 -8.95
C SER A 413 5.19 -11.46 -9.33
N ILE A 414 5.01 -10.96 -10.56
CA ILE A 414 5.68 -9.72 -11.03
C ILE A 414 5.19 -8.50 -10.23
N VAL A 415 3.89 -8.36 -10.04
CA VAL A 415 3.31 -7.25 -9.27
C VAL A 415 3.81 -7.26 -7.82
N SER A 416 3.77 -8.43 -7.18
CA SER A 416 4.23 -8.58 -5.79
C SER A 416 5.72 -8.23 -5.63
N ILE A 417 6.56 -8.71 -6.54
CA ILE A 417 7.99 -8.48 -6.44
C ILE A 417 8.41 -7.03 -6.76
N LEU A 418 7.69 -6.34 -7.65
CA LEU A 418 7.91 -4.92 -7.88
C LEU A 418 7.60 -4.10 -6.63
N SER A 419 6.53 -4.45 -5.90
CA SER A 419 6.22 -3.83 -4.62
C SER A 419 7.33 -4.07 -3.57
N ALA A 420 7.89 -5.28 -3.51
CA ALA A 420 9.03 -5.56 -2.63
C ALA A 420 10.27 -4.73 -3.00
N CYS A 421 10.60 -4.63 -4.29
CA CYS A 421 11.72 -3.81 -4.77
C CYS A 421 11.55 -2.32 -4.43
N SER A 422 10.32 -1.82 -4.50
CA SER A 422 9.99 -0.44 -4.14
C SER A 422 10.30 -0.17 -2.68
N ASN A 423 9.81 -1.01 -1.78
CA ASN A 423 9.98 -0.85 -0.34
C ASN A 423 11.43 -1.06 0.14
N LEU A 424 12.20 -1.91 -0.53
CA LEU A 424 13.65 -2.09 -0.26
C LEU A 424 14.51 -0.93 -0.79
N GLY A 425 13.96 0.00 -1.56
CA GLY A 425 14.75 1.03 -2.21
C GLY A 425 15.67 0.51 -3.34
N GLY A 426 15.42 -0.69 -3.84
CA GLY A 426 16.25 -1.40 -4.82
C GLY A 426 15.95 -1.01 -6.28
N ILE A 427 16.34 0.19 -6.72
CA ILE A 427 16.09 0.66 -8.09
C ILE A 427 16.63 -0.32 -9.14
N SER A 428 17.88 -0.79 -9.00
CA SER A 428 18.53 -1.67 -9.97
C SER A 428 17.84 -3.04 -10.11
N LEU A 429 17.29 -3.57 -9.02
CA LEU A 429 16.51 -4.80 -9.04
C LEU A 429 15.19 -4.61 -9.80
N GLY A 430 14.47 -3.54 -9.50
CA GLY A 430 13.22 -3.23 -10.20
C GLY A 430 13.43 -2.95 -11.68
N GLU A 431 14.53 -2.29 -12.07
CA GLU A 431 14.91 -2.12 -13.48
C GLU A 431 15.18 -3.48 -14.17
N SER A 432 15.78 -4.42 -13.47
CA SER A 432 16.01 -5.78 -13.99
C SER A 432 14.71 -6.53 -14.21
N ILE A 433 13.74 -6.38 -13.31
CA ILE A 433 12.39 -6.95 -13.45
C ILE A 433 11.62 -6.24 -14.57
N HIS A 434 11.72 -4.92 -14.69
CA HIS A 434 11.13 -4.19 -15.83
C HIS A 434 11.70 -4.67 -17.16
N ALA A 435 13.03 -4.90 -17.26
CA ALA A 435 13.64 -5.49 -18.43
C ALA A 435 13.12 -6.93 -18.71
N PHE A 436 12.81 -7.71 -17.67
CA PHE A 436 12.17 -9.02 -17.84
C PHE A 436 10.73 -8.89 -18.35
N VAL A 437 9.94 -7.96 -17.79
CA VAL A 437 8.58 -7.64 -18.24
C VAL A 437 8.55 -7.31 -19.72
N PHE A 438 9.48 -6.46 -20.17
CA PHE A 438 9.61 -6.06 -21.56
C PHE A 438 9.95 -7.26 -22.48
N ARG A 439 10.95 -8.07 -22.10
CA ARG A 439 11.38 -9.25 -22.90
C ARG A 439 10.31 -10.30 -23.08
N ARG A 440 9.39 -10.43 -22.11
CA ARG A 440 8.30 -11.41 -22.10
C ARG A 440 6.98 -10.83 -22.58
N SER A 441 6.96 -9.57 -23.04
CA SER A 441 5.78 -8.86 -23.52
C SER A 441 4.64 -8.75 -22.50
N PHE A 442 4.95 -8.77 -21.20
CA PHE A 442 3.98 -8.53 -20.13
C PHE A 442 3.52 -7.07 -20.08
N GLU A 443 4.17 -6.15 -20.78
CA GLU A 443 3.77 -4.75 -20.89
C GLU A 443 2.39 -4.55 -21.53
N THR A 444 1.86 -5.55 -22.23
CA THR A 444 0.49 -5.53 -22.76
C THR A 444 -0.56 -5.72 -21.66
N ASN A 445 -0.17 -6.29 -20.51
CA ASN A 445 -1.04 -6.44 -19.36
C ASN A 445 -1.06 -5.13 -18.55
N ILE A 446 -2.27 -4.60 -18.33
CA ILE A 446 -2.47 -3.30 -17.67
C ILE A 446 -2.03 -3.31 -16.20
N ASP A 447 -2.21 -4.44 -15.50
CA ASP A 447 -1.86 -4.54 -14.09
C ASP A 447 -0.34 -4.52 -13.88
N VAL A 448 0.40 -5.22 -14.75
CA VAL A 448 1.87 -5.19 -14.74
C VAL A 448 2.38 -3.80 -15.10
N SER A 449 1.80 -3.16 -16.12
CA SER A 449 2.19 -1.80 -16.52
C SER A 449 1.93 -0.78 -15.41
N ASN A 450 0.81 -0.92 -14.68
CA ASN A 450 0.51 -0.09 -13.52
C ASN A 450 1.50 -0.35 -12.36
N ALA A 451 1.88 -1.61 -12.12
CA ALA A 451 2.86 -1.95 -11.09
C ALA A 451 4.26 -1.37 -11.41
N VAL A 452 4.68 -1.43 -12.67
CA VAL A 452 5.93 -0.79 -13.13
C VAL A 452 5.85 0.73 -13.00
N LEU A 453 4.70 1.33 -13.33
CA LEU A 453 4.49 2.76 -13.18
C LEU A 453 4.54 3.17 -11.70
N ALA A 454 3.88 2.40 -10.81
CA ALA A 454 3.90 2.62 -9.36
C ALA A 454 5.34 2.50 -8.81
N PHE A 455 6.09 1.49 -9.22
CA PHE A 455 7.48 1.31 -8.84
C PHE A 455 8.33 2.56 -9.13
N TYR A 456 8.30 3.10 -10.35
CA TYR A 456 9.04 4.32 -10.67
C TYR A 456 8.47 5.57 -9.99
N SER A 457 7.18 5.55 -9.65
CA SER A 457 6.51 6.59 -8.87
C SER A 457 7.12 6.73 -7.48
N ASP A 458 7.36 5.62 -6.80
CA ASP A 458 7.89 5.59 -5.44
C ASP A 458 9.32 6.18 -5.37
N PHE A 459 10.07 6.08 -6.46
CA PHE A 459 11.39 6.72 -6.60
C PHE A 459 11.34 8.15 -7.18
N HIS A 460 10.17 8.75 -7.32
CA HIS A 460 9.98 10.10 -7.86
C HIS A 460 10.60 10.36 -9.24
N LEU A 461 10.74 9.31 -10.07
CA LEU A 461 11.31 9.39 -11.41
C LEU A 461 10.27 9.86 -12.44
N LEU A 462 9.85 11.14 -12.33
CA LEU A 462 8.79 11.77 -13.11
C LEU A 462 8.89 11.56 -14.62
N SER A 463 10.08 11.74 -15.18
CA SER A 463 10.32 11.61 -16.62
C SER A 463 10.10 10.19 -17.12
N THR A 464 10.47 9.19 -16.32
CA THR A 464 10.28 7.77 -16.63
C THR A 464 8.81 7.39 -16.51
N CYS A 465 8.13 7.82 -15.44
CA CYS A 465 6.69 7.61 -15.25
C CYS A 465 5.89 8.15 -16.43
N PHE A 466 6.17 9.37 -16.87
CA PHE A 466 5.46 9.98 -18.00
C PHE A 466 5.68 9.20 -19.30
N ARG A 467 6.94 8.82 -19.61
CA ARG A 467 7.26 8.03 -20.83
C ARG A 467 6.59 6.66 -20.82
N LEU A 468 6.53 5.98 -19.68
CA LEU A 468 5.86 4.69 -19.54
C LEU A 468 4.35 4.85 -19.74
N PHE A 469 3.76 5.83 -19.10
CA PHE A 469 2.34 6.13 -19.24
C PHE A 469 1.95 6.42 -20.69
N GLU A 470 2.75 7.21 -21.42
CA GLU A 470 2.48 7.50 -22.84
C GLU A 470 2.55 6.23 -23.72
N ARG A 471 3.43 5.28 -23.39
CA ARG A 471 3.57 4.01 -24.12
C ARG A 471 2.46 3.01 -23.84
N MET A 472 1.74 3.13 -22.74
CA MET A 472 0.64 2.23 -22.42
C MET A 472 -0.46 2.29 -23.49
N ALA A 473 -0.76 1.15 -24.12
CA ALA A 473 -1.79 1.03 -25.14
C ALA A 473 -3.20 1.27 -24.56
N ASN A 474 -3.46 0.69 -23.39
CA ASN A 474 -4.70 0.82 -22.66
C ASN A 474 -4.41 1.51 -21.32
N LYS A 475 -5.16 2.54 -20.98
CA LYS A 475 -5.04 3.30 -19.73
C LYS A 475 -6.34 3.16 -18.95
N ASN A 476 -6.27 2.68 -17.71
CA ASN A 476 -7.41 2.61 -16.82
C ASN A 476 -7.32 3.72 -15.75
N THR A 477 -8.33 3.81 -14.90
CA THR A 477 -8.37 4.81 -13.79
C THR A 477 -7.14 4.72 -12.89
N VAL A 478 -6.64 3.51 -12.63
CA VAL A 478 -5.44 3.30 -11.79
C VAL A 478 -4.20 3.92 -12.43
N SER A 479 -4.00 3.74 -13.76
CA SER A 479 -2.88 4.34 -14.49
C SER A 479 -2.87 5.87 -14.37
N TRP A 480 -4.05 6.49 -14.54
CA TRP A 480 -4.21 7.93 -14.40
C TRP A 480 -3.95 8.40 -12.97
N ASN A 481 -4.53 7.69 -11.96
CA ASN A 481 -4.39 8.03 -10.56
C ASN A 481 -2.93 7.95 -10.10
N THR A 482 -2.19 6.93 -10.51
CA THR A 482 -0.76 6.79 -10.20
C THR A 482 0.02 7.99 -10.74
N LEU A 483 -0.20 8.36 -12.00
CA LEU A 483 0.51 9.50 -12.59
C LEU A 483 0.14 10.84 -11.91
N ILE A 484 -1.12 11.06 -11.60
CA ILE A 484 -1.61 12.24 -10.88
C ILE A 484 -0.95 12.32 -9.49
N SER A 485 -0.91 11.20 -8.77
CA SER A 485 -0.30 11.10 -7.43
C SER A 485 1.17 11.46 -7.44
N VAL A 486 1.94 10.95 -8.42
CA VAL A 486 3.37 11.27 -8.56
C VAL A 486 3.63 12.76 -8.72
N TYR A 487 2.89 13.41 -9.62
CA TYR A 487 3.04 14.85 -9.84
C TYR A 487 2.54 15.66 -8.64
N GLY A 488 1.48 15.19 -7.96
CA GLY A 488 0.98 15.78 -6.73
C GLY A 488 2.02 15.79 -5.60
N HIS A 489 2.61 14.63 -5.29
CA HIS A 489 3.63 14.51 -4.25
C HIS A 489 4.94 15.23 -4.59
N SER A 490 5.25 15.38 -5.87
CA SER A 490 6.44 16.12 -6.32
C SER A 490 6.23 17.64 -6.36
N GLY A 491 5.13 18.16 -5.86
CA GLY A 491 4.81 19.59 -5.83
C GLY A 491 4.48 20.22 -7.20
N GLN A 492 4.42 19.42 -8.29
CA GLN A 492 4.11 19.91 -9.63
C GLN A 492 2.59 19.96 -9.89
N LYS A 493 1.89 20.75 -9.09
CA LYS A 493 0.42 20.85 -9.04
C LYS A 493 -0.22 21.17 -10.40
N GLU A 494 0.41 22.04 -11.19
CA GLU A 494 -0.12 22.41 -12.50
C GLU A 494 -0.16 21.23 -13.48
N LYS A 495 0.89 20.41 -13.48
CA LYS A 495 0.93 19.22 -14.33
C LYS A 495 -0.07 18.16 -13.87
N ALA A 496 -0.24 17.96 -12.57
CA ALA A 496 -1.28 17.07 -12.04
C ALA A 496 -2.68 17.49 -12.52
N ASN A 497 -2.99 18.79 -12.51
CA ASN A 497 -4.25 19.33 -13.04
C ASN A 497 -4.42 19.13 -14.55
N ILE A 498 -3.34 19.28 -15.33
CA ILE A 498 -3.37 19.03 -16.79
C ILE A 498 -3.69 17.56 -17.05
N ILE A 499 -3.08 16.65 -16.31
CA ILE A 499 -3.32 15.20 -16.44
C ILE A 499 -4.75 14.83 -16.04
N LEU A 500 -5.28 15.42 -14.97
CA LEU A 500 -6.69 15.27 -14.59
C LEU A 500 -7.63 15.69 -15.73
N HIS A 501 -7.33 16.82 -16.35
CA HIS A 501 -8.13 17.31 -17.46
C HIS A 501 -8.05 16.40 -18.70
N GLN A 502 -6.87 15.83 -18.95
CA GLN A 502 -6.68 14.82 -20.01
C GLN A 502 -7.46 13.53 -19.71
N MET A 503 -7.44 13.04 -18.46
CA MET A 503 -8.24 11.90 -18.02
C MET A 503 -9.74 12.13 -18.28
N HIS A 504 -10.23 13.30 -17.90
CA HIS A 504 -11.64 13.65 -18.13
C HIS A 504 -12.00 13.73 -19.61
N LYS A 505 -11.13 14.32 -20.46
CA LYS A 505 -11.30 14.33 -21.92
C LYS A 505 -11.27 12.95 -22.55
N ALA A 506 -10.49 12.03 -22.00
CA ALA A 506 -10.44 10.63 -22.46
C ALA A 506 -11.66 9.81 -22.00
N GLY A 507 -12.64 10.41 -21.33
CA GLY A 507 -13.83 9.73 -20.82
C GLY A 507 -13.58 8.91 -19.54
N GLY A 508 -12.46 9.10 -18.87
CA GLY A 508 -12.17 8.48 -17.57
C GLY A 508 -13.14 9.00 -16.50
N LYS A 509 -13.69 8.08 -15.72
CA LYS A 509 -14.53 8.44 -14.57
C LYS A 509 -13.62 8.88 -13.42
N LEU A 510 -13.94 10.06 -12.85
CA LEU A 510 -13.31 10.51 -11.61
C LEU A 510 -13.88 9.69 -10.46
N ASP A 511 -13.01 8.97 -9.76
CA ASP A 511 -13.35 8.24 -8.55
C ASP A 511 -12.80 8.96 -7.29
N SER A 512 -13.14 8.45 -6.12
CA SER A 512 -12.66 9.01 -4.85
C SER A 512 -11.13 8.98 -4.75
N VAL A 513 -10.48 7.97 -5.32
CA VAL A 513 -9.01 7.84 -5.32
C VAL A 513 -8.35 8.93 -6.17
N THR A 514 -8.92 9.24 -7.35
CA THR A 514 -8.46 10.36 -8.19
C THR A 514 -8.48 11.69 -7.42
N LEU A 515 -9.59 11.96 -6.76
CA LEU A 515 -9.77 13.19 -6.00
C LEU A 515 -8.85 13.25 -4.77
N LEU A 516 -8.66 12.12 -4.08
CA LEU A 516 -7.71 11.99 -2.97
C LEU A 516 -6.27 12.31 -3.39
N SER A 517 -5.84 11.75 -4.52
CA SER A 517 -4.47 11.94 -5.04
C SER A 517 -4.14 13.40 -5.35
N ILE A 518 -5.12 14.17 -5.78
CA ILE A 518 -4.96 15.60 -6.05
C ILE A 518 -5.08 16.44 -4.78
N LEU A 519 -6.07 16.16 -3.93
CA LEU A 519 -6.31 16.94 -2.71
C LEU A 519 -5.11 16.92 -1.77
N SER A 520 -4.34 15.82 -1.74
CA SER A 520 -3.10 15.72 -0.95
C SER A 520 -2.05 16.78 -1.33
N SER A 521 -2.09 17.29 -2.56
CA SER A 521 -1.16 18.32 -3.04
C SER A 521 -1.60 19.75 -2.70
N TYR A 522 -2.85 19.97 -2.27
CA TYR A 522 -3.37 21.30 -1.93
C TYR A 522 -3.27 21.58 -0.43
N THR A 523 -2.08 21.98 0.01
CA THR A 523 -1.78 22.26 1.42
C THR A 523 -1.58 23.74 1.73
N GLU A 524 -1.63 24.62 0.74
CA GLU A 524 -1.36 26.05 0.85
C GLU A 524 -2.61 26.89 0.62
N SER A 525 -2.70 28.06 1.28
CA SER A 525 -3.84 28.96 1.20
C SER A 525 -4.17 29.45 -0.22
N GLU A 526 -3.18 29.52 -1.10
CA GLU A 526 -3.36 29.95 -2.49
C GLU A 526 -4.19 28.97 -3.33
N ASN A 527 -4.33 27.75 -2.87
CA ASN A 527 -5.02 26.67 -3.60
C ASN A 527 -6.50 26.49 -3.23
N LEU A 528 -7.04 27.34 -2.34
CA LEU A 528 -8.41 27.22 -1.84
C LEU A 528 -9.46 27.18 -2.94
N ARG A 529 -9.30 28.01 -3.99
CA ARG A 529 -10.27 28.04 -5.12
C ARG A 529 -10.33 26.70 -5.86
N GLN A 530 -9.20 26.08 -6.09
CA GLN A 530 -9.11 24.79 -6.76
C GLN A 530 -9.65 23.67 -5.88
N GLY A 531 -9.37 23.70 -4.58
CA GLY A 531 -9.93 22.79 -3.61
C GLY A 531 -11.47 22.85 -3.55
N LYS A 532 -12.06 24.05 -3.59
CA LYS A 532 -13.51 24.24 -3.68
C LYS A 532 -14.11 23.65 -4.98
N ILE A 533 -13.40 23.75 -6.10
CA ILE A 533 -13.82 23.14 -7.37
C ILE A 533 -13.83 21.61 -7.26
N LEU A 534 -12.78 21.01 -6.69
CA LEU A 534 -12.70 19.56 -6.49
C LEU A 534 -13.78 19.05 -5.53
N HIS A 535 -14.07 19.79 -4.47
CA HIS A 535 -15.19 19.48 -3.58
C HIS A 535 -16.53 19.50 -4.33
N GLY A 536 -16.75 20.49 -5.21
CA GLY A 536 -17.91 20.55 -6.07
C GLY A 536 -17.99 19.35 -7.05
N PHE A 537 -16.86 18.84 -7.54
CA PHE A 537 -16.81 17.60 -8.32
C PHE A 537 -17.16 16.38 -7.49
N ALA A 538 -16.66 16.27 -6.25
CA ALA A 538 -16.97 15.16 -5.33
C ALA A 538 -18.49 15.05 -5.13
N ILE A 539 -19.16 16.16 -4.87
CA ILE A 539 -20.63 16.23 -4.72
C ILE A 539 -21.33 15.79 -6.02
N LYS A 540 -20.91 16.32 -7.18
CA LYS A 540 -21.53 15.96 -8.48
C LYS A 540 -21.36 14.50 -8.87
N SER A 541 -20.24 13.89 -8.48
CA SER A 541 -19.94 12.49 -8.76
C SER A 541 -20.60 11.52 -7.76
N GLY A 542 -21.25 12.04 -6.70
CA GLY A 542 -21.80 11.23 -5.61
C GLY A 542 -20.75 10.55 -4.75
N CYS A 543 -19.51 11.05 -4.77
CA CYS A 543 -18.39 10.53 -3.97
C CYS A 543 -18.29 11.20 -2.58
N ASP A 544 -19.15 12.14 -2.28
CA ASP A 544 -19.21 12.88 -1.01
C ASP A 544 -19.61 12.01 0.19
N SER A 545 -20.16 10.83 -0.05
CA SER A 545 -20.41 9.81 0.97
C SER A 545 -19.17 9.00 1.36
N ASP A 546 -18.07 9.08 0.61
CA ASP A 546 -16.81 8.40 0.95
C ASP A 546 -16.12 9.11 2.11
N VAL A 547 -16.01 8.39 3.25
CA VAL A 547 -15.40 8.92 4.48
C VAL A 547 -13.96 9.35 4.26
N SER A 548 -13.19 8.62 3.45
CA SER A 548 -11.77 8.91 3.18
C SER A 548 -11.62 10.19 2.37
N LEU A 549 -12.45 10.37 1.35
CA LEU A 549 -12.45 11.59 0.55
C LEU A 549 -12.90 12.81 1.36
N THR A 550 -13.95 12.67 2.17
CA THR A 550 -14.44 13.76 3.04
C THR A 550 -13.36 14.15 4.06
N ASN A 551 -12.60 13.20 4.63
CA ASN A 551 -11.46 13.48 5.50
C ASN A 551 -10.36 14.28 4.79
N ALA A 552 -10.07 13.97 3.54
CA ALA A 552 -9.10 14.73 2.75
C ALA A 552 -9.59 16.15 2.44
N ILE A 553 -10.88 16.32 2.14
CA ILE A 553 -11.50 17.64 1.93
C ILE A 553 -11.47 18.46 3.22
N ILE A 554 -11.77 17.88 4.40
CA ILE A 554 -11.63 18.54 5.70
C ILE A 554 -10.18 19.00 5.89
N SER A 555 -9.21 18.11 5.67
CA SER A 555 -7.78 18.44 5.78
C SER A 555 -7.38 19.57 4.85
N MET A 556 -7.87 19.56 3.61
CA MET A 556 -7.62 20.63 2.63
C MET A 556 -8.16 21.97 3.11
N TYR A 557 -9.42 22.04 3.57
CA TYR A 557 -9.99 23.29 4.09
C TYR A 557 -9.23 23.79 5.32
N CYS A 558 -8.87 22.90 6.24
CA CYS A 558 -8.09 23.24 7.42
C CYS A 558 -6.71 23.78 7.05
N ASN A 559 -6.00 23.15 6.12
CA ASN A 559 -4.68 23.59 5.68
C ASN A 559 -4.73 24.94 4.94
N CYS A 560 -5.81 25.21 4.20
CA CYS A 560 -6.05 26.49 3.56
C CYS A 560 -6.57 27.60 4.49
N GLY A 561 -6.76 27.32 5.79
CA GLY A 561 -7.21 28.30 6.79
C GLY A 561 -8.72 28.47 6.93
N GLU A 562 -9.53 27.74 6.17
CA GLU A 562 -11.00 27.76 6.24
C GLU A 562 -11.52 26.73 7.24
N LEU A 563 -11.23 26.97 8.51
CA LEU A 563 -11.54 26.04 9.61
C LEU A 563 -13.06 25.84 9.81
N ASP A 564 -13.85 26.86 9.56
CA ASP A 564 -15.31 26.80 9.69
C ASP A 564 -15.92 25.87 8.66
N ALA A 565 -15.41 25.89 7.42
CA ALA A 565 -15.84 24.98 6.36
C ALA A 565 -15.46 23.52 6.68
N GLY A 566 -14.24 23.30 7.22
CA GLY A 566 -13.80 22.00 7.69
C GLY A 566 -14.67 21.44 8.82
N SER A 567 -15.00 22.29 9.80
CA SER A 567 -15.88 21.93 10.92
C SER A 567 -17.29 21.59 10.46
N LEU A 568 -17.85 22.40 9.55
CA LEU A 568 -19.19 22.18 9.02
C LEU A 568 -19.27 20.81 8.29
N LEU A 569 -18.28 20.50 7.47
CA LEU A 569 -18.23 19.20 6.78
C LEU A 569 -18.16 18.04 7.78
N PHE A 570 -17.33 18.17 8.82
CA PHE A 570 -17.22 17.19 9.87
C PHE A 570 -18.56 16.97 10.60
N ASP A 571 -19.32 18.04 10.85
CA ASP A 571 -20.62 17.98 11.53
C ASP A 571 -21.70 17.30 10.67
N ILE A 572 -21.63 17.45 9.34
CA ILE A 572 -22.60 16.87 8.38
C ILE A 572 -22.31 15.39 8.13
N MET A 573 -21.09 14.90 8.40
CA MET A 573 -20.74 13.50 8.16
C MET A 573 -21.69 12.54 8.90
N PRO A 574 -22.32 11.56 8.18
CA PRO A 574 -23.20 10.58 8.80
C PRO A 574 -22.42 9.58 9.67
N GLU A 575 -21.23 9.19 9.24
CA GLU A 575 -20.32 8.30 9.96
C GLU A 575 -18.96 8.96 10.14
N ARG A 576 -18.48 9.03 11.37
CA ARG A 576 -17.20 9.63 11.72
C ARG A 576 -16.20 8.54 12.10
N SER A 577 -15.13 8.41 11.35
CA SER A 577 -14.02 7.53 11.69
C SER A 577 -13.01 8.22 12.61
N VAL A 578 -12.14 7.46 13.25
CA VAL A 578 -11.01 8.02 14.03
C VAL A 578 -10.14 8.96 13.16
N VAL A 579 -10.05 8.69 11.86
CA VAL A 579 -9.34 9.55 10.91
C VAL A 579 -10.04 10.90 10.75
N SER A 580 -11.38 10.94 10.71
CA SER A 580 -12.15 12.19 10.61
C SER A 580 -11.86 13.12 11.79
N TRP A 581 -11.90 12.58 13.01
CA TRP A 581 -11.53 13.31 14.22
C TRP A 581 -10.10 13.84 14.18
N ASN A 582 -9.14 12.99 13.79
CA ASN A 582 -7.74 13.37 13.70
C ASN A 582 -7.47 14.43 12.62
N SER A 583 -8.15 14.38 11.47
CA SER A 583 -8.01 15.37 10.40
C SER A 583 -8.39 16.77 10.90
N LEU A 584 -9.54 16.90 11.59
CA LEU A 584 -9.98 18.17 12.14
C LEU A 584 -9.10 18.64 13.30
N MET A 585 -8.70 17.71 14.21
CA MET A 585 -7.76 18.04 15.30
C MET A 585 -6.42 18.53 14.77
N THR A 586 -5.90 17.91 13.71
CA THR A 586 -4.66 18.32 13.03
C THR A 586 -4.79 19.72 12.45
N GLY A 587 -5.92 20.01 11.80
CA GLY A 587 -6.23 21.35 11.28
C GLY A 587 -6.21 22.42 12.36
N PHE A 588 -6.94 22.22 13.47
CA PHE A 588 -6.93 23.16 14.60
C PHE A 588 -5.55 23.30 15.26
N ARG A 589 -4.77 22.22 15.33
CA ARG A 589 -3.41 22.24 15.87
C ARG A 589 -2.49 23.12 15.01
N HIS A 590 -2.55 23.02 13.68
CA HIS A 590 -1.72 23.84 12.77
C HIS A 590 -2.02 25.33 12.92
N HIS A 591 -3.25 25.69 13.26
CA HIS A 591 -3.65 27.08 13.52
C HIS A 591 -3.53 27.48 15.00
N ASN A 592 -2.83 26.69 15.83
CA ASN A 592 -2.58 26.95 17.25
C ASN A 592 -3.85 27.09 18.12
N LEU A 593 -4.98 26.53 17.69
CA LEU A 593 -6.26 26.57 18.40
C LEU A 593 -6.37 25.42 19.43
N SER A 594 -5.51 25.47 20.46
CA SER A 594 -5.36 24.40 21.45
C SER A 594 -6.67 24.02 22.16
N ASN A 595 -7.53 24.99 22.46
CA ASN A 595 -8.80 24.76 23.17
C ASN A 595 -9.77 23.93 22.31
N ASN A 596 -9.81 24.18 20.99
CA ASN A 596 -10.68 23.46 20.07
C ASN A 596 -10.22 22.00 19.91
N VAL A 597 -8.91 21.76 19.87
CA VAL A 597 -8.38 20.39 19.82
C VAL A 597 -8.76 19.59 21.06
N LEU A 598 -8.65 20.21 22.27
CA LEU A 598 -9.04 19.55 23.52
C LEU A 598 -10.54 19.28 23.58
N ALA A 599 -11.37 20.22 23.10
CA ALA A 599 -12.83 20.06 23.03
C ALA A 599 -13.21 18.90 22.08
N LEU A 600 -12.61 18.84 20.88
CA LEU A 600 -12.81 17.74 19.94
C LEU A 600 -12.39 16.39 20.50
N PHE A 601 -11.26 16.33 21.19
CA PHE A 601 -10.82 15.10 21.83
C PHE A 601 -11.80 14.63 22.91
N ALA A 602 -12.32 15.56 23.73
CA ALA A 602 -13.34 15.24 24.72
C ALA A 602 -14.64 14.74 24.06
N GLN A 603 -15.06 15.34 22.95
CA GLN A 603 -16.21 14.90 22.18
C GLN A 603 -15.99 13.50 21.58
N MET A 604 -14.81 13.23 20.98
CA MET A 604 -14.43 11.92 20.48
C MET A 604 -14.55 10.82 21.55
N MET A 605 -14.11 11.13 22.78
CA MET A 605 -14.22 10.21 23.91
C MET A 605 -15.68 9.97 24.33
N ASN A 606 -16.52 11.03 24.31
CA ASN A 606 -17.95 10.94 24.65
C ASN A 606 -18.74 10.12 23.63
N GLU A 607 -18.33 10.14 22.35
CA GLU A 607 -18.91 9.32 21.28
C GLU A 607 -18.35 7.88 21.26
N ASN A 608 -17.64 7.46 22.30
CA ASN A 608 -17.01 6.12 22.44
C ASN A 608 -16.05 5.74 21.30
N GLN A 609 -15.53 6.71 20.57
CA GLN A 609 -14.49 6.47 19.57
C GLN A 609 -13.14 6.28 20.27
N ARG A 610 -12.48 5.16 20.02
CA ARG A 610 -11.18 4.86 20.63
C ARG A 610 -10.08 5.70 19.98
N PRO A 611 -9.41 6.62 20.72
CA PRO A 611 -8.28 7.36 20.18
C PRO A 611 -7.16 6.41 19.73
N ASN A 612 -6.46 6.80 18.69
CA ASN A 612 -5.27 6.10 18.20
C ASN A 612 -4.00 6.92 18.46
N GLN A 613 -2.87 6.41 17.97
CA GLN A 613 -1.58 7.07 18.06
C GLN A 613 -1.62 8.53 17.56
N VAL A 614 -2.27 8.80 16.42
CA VAL A 614 -2.33 10.13 15.81
C VAL A 614 -3.11 11.11 16.71
N SER A 615 -4.16 10.64 17.40
CA SER A 615 -4.90 11.46 18.37
C SER A 615 -3.98 11.98 19.49
N ILE A 616 -3.10 11.13 20.03
CA ILE A 616 -2.13 11.52 21.06
C ILE A 616 -1.09 12.48 20.49
N LEU A 617 -0.59 12.23 19.26
CA LEU A 617 0.36 13.10 18.58
C LEU A 617 -0.19 14.51 18.30
N ASN A 618 -1.50 14.67 18.18
CA ASN A 618 -2.15 15.96 18.07
C ASN A 618 -2.28 16.68 19.43
N LEU A 619 -2.40 15.95 20.53
CA LEU A 619 -2.57 16.51 21.87
C LEU A 619 -1.26 16.94 22.53
N LEU A 620 -0.18 16.15 22.41
CA LEU A 620 1.09 16.40 23.11
C LEU A 620 1.72 17.77 22.77
N PRO A 621 1.76 18.23 21.51
CA PRO A 621 2.36 19.52 21.18
C PRO A 621 1.59 20.73 21.70
N ILE A 622 0.28 20.61 21.90
CA ILE A 622 -0.58 21.72 22.30
C ILE A 622 -0.69 21.89 23.83
N CYS A 623 -0.15 20.96 24.64
CA CYS A 623 -0.16 21.04 26.07
C CYS A 623 0.49 22.35 26.56
N ARG A 624 -0.25 23.17 27.27
CA ARG A 624 0.23 24.44 27.89
C ARG A 624 0.67 24.26 29.32
N LEU A 625 0.18 23.24 30.02
CA LEU A 625 0.46 22.94 31.40
C LEU A 625 1.01 21.54 31.57
N LEU A 626 2.00 21.37 32.43
CA LEU A 626 2.61 20.08 32.73
C LEU A 626 1.59 19.01 33.21
N PRO A 627 0.58 19.33 34.09
CA PRO A 627 -0.42 18.33 34.47
C PRO A 627 -1.21 17.75 33.29
N GLN A 628 -1.54 18.58 32.30
CA GLN A 628 -2.21 18.09 31.05
C GLN A 628 -1.35 17.06 30.34
N GLY A 629 -0.04 17.34 30.14
CA GLY A 629 0.88 16.40 29.54
C GLY A 629 1.03 15.10 30.33
N LYS A 630 1.05 15.17 31.66
CA LYS A 630 1.06 13.98 32.53
C LYS A 630 -0.22 13.14 32.39
N SER A 631 -1.38 13.78 32.26
CA SER A 631 -2.65 13.07 32.04
C SER A 631 -2.66 12.32 30.70
N ILE A 632 -2.17 12.95 29.65
CA ILE A 632 -2.05 12.31 28.33
C ILE A 632 -1.02 11.17 28.36
N HIS A 633 0.11 11.35 29.06
CA HIS A 633 1.09 10.28 29.27
C HIS A 633 0.45 9.08 30.01
N ALA A 634 -0.29 9.34 31.08
CA ALA A 634 -0.99 8.28 31.83
C ALA A 634 -2.06 7.58 30.96
N PHE A 635 -2.72 8.31 30.05
CA PHE A 635 -3.66 7.74 29.09
C PHE A 635 -2.91 6.83 28.09
N ALA A 636 -1.78 7.29 27.52
CA ALA A 636 -0.96 6.49 26.60
C ALA A 636 -0.43 5.20 27.25
N LEU A 637 -0.07 5.24 28.54
CA LEU A 637 0.31 4.08 29.33
C LEU A 637 -0.84 3.06 29.45
N ARG A 638 -2.03 3.52 29.85
CA ARG A 638 -3.19 2.66 30.05
C ARG A 638 -3.69 2.00 28.76
N THR A 639 -3.51 2.65 27.63
CA THR A 639 -3.95 2.16 26.31
C THR A 639 -2.87 1.38 25.57
N GLY A 640 -1.67 1.20 26.14
CA GLY A 640 -0.54 0.51 25.49
C GLY A 640 0.11 1.30 24.36
N MET A 641 -0.33 2.53 24.07
CA MET A 641 0.19 3.31 22.94
C MET A 641 1.63 3.83 23.17
N ILE A 642 2.13 3.70 24.40
CA ILE A 642 3.51 4.08 24.74
C ILE A 642 4.56 3.21 24.07
N GLU A 643 4.19 2.02 23.60
CA GLU A 643 5.11 1.13 22.88
C GLU A 643 5.44 1.65 21.46
N LYS A 644 4.70 2.63 20.97
CA LYS A 644 4.91 3.21 19.64
C LYS A 644 5.95 4.33 19.70
N THR A 645 7.04 4.21 18.93
CA THR A 645 8.16 5.17 18.87
C THR A 645 7.71 6.64 18.68
N PRO A 646 6.77 7.00 17.77
CA PRO A 646 6.35 8.39 17.62
C PRO A 646 5.68 8.99 18.87
N VAL A 647 4.99 8.18 19.68
CA VAL A 647 4.39 8.65 20.93
C VAL A 647 5.48 8.93 21.97
N LEU A 648 6.47 8.03 22.08
CA LEU A 648 7.63 8.21 22.96
C LEU A 648 8.42 9.47 22.61
N THR A 649 8.75 9.67 21.33
CA THR A 649 9.47 10.88 20.87
C THR A 649 8.69 12.15 21.18
N SER A 650 7.38 12.16 20.96
CA SER A 650 6.53 13.32 21.30
C SER A 650 6.44 13.59 22.79
N LEU A 651 6.41 12.56 23.64
CA LEU A 651 6.46 12.69 25.11
C LEU A 651 7.81 13.24 25.57
N ILE A 652 8.93 12.79 24.99
CA ILE A 652 10.27 13.30 25.29
C ILE A 652 10.32 14.80 25.02
N PHE A 653 9.87 15.25 23.83
CA PHE A 653 9.82 16.68 23.50
C PHE A 653 8.85 17.47 24.38
N MET A 654 7.70 16.90 24.73
CA MET A 654 6.74 17.54 25.63
C MET A 654 7.37 17.82 27.00
N TYR A 655 8.03 16.83 27.64
CA TYR A 655 8.70 17.04 28.91
C TYR A 655 9.89 17.99 28.83
N ALA A 656 10.66 17.94 27.74
CA ALA A 656 11.76 18.86 27.47
C ALA A 656 11.28 20.32 27.40
N ARG A 657 10.17 20.58 26.70
CA ARG A 657 9.56 21.91 26.60
C ARG A 657 9.17 22.49 27.97
N PHE A 658 8.77 21.65 28.91
CA PHE A 658 8.50 22.05 30.31
C PHE A 658 9.78 22.09 31.18
N GLY A 659 10.98 21.95 30.62
CA GLY A 659 12.24 21.95 31.35
C GLY A 659 12.45 20.72 32.25
N LYS A 660 11.69 19.63 32.04
CA LYS A 660 11.76 18.41 32.85
C LYS A 660 12.58 17.32 32.15
N ILE A 661 13.87 17.60 31.94
CA ILE A 661 14.80 16.70 31.24
C ILE A 661 14.88 15.32 31.90
N SER A 662 14.85 15.23 33.22
CA SER A 662 14.83 13.96 33.94
C SER A 662 13.66 13.05 33.58
N LEU A 663 12.47 13.65 33.34
CA LEU A 663 11.31 12.88 32.87
C LEU A 663 11.43 12.48 31.38
N SER A 664 12.07 13.31 30.54
CA SER A 664 12.38 12.94 29.17
C SER A 664 13.28 11.70 29.11
N LEU A 665 14.30 11.65 29.98
CA LEU A 665 15.22 10.51 30.12
C LEU A 665 14.49 9.24 30.59
N LEU A 666 13.59 9.37 31.57
CA LEU A 666 12.78 8.23 32.02
C LEU A 666 11.90 7.68 30.89
N VAL A 667 11.26 8.56 30.10
CA VAL A 667 10.46 8.13 28.93
C VAL A 667 11.33 7.45 27.88
N PHE A 668 12.54 7.97 27.65
CA PHE A 668 13.50 7.33 26.75
C PHE A 668 13.86 5.90 27.21
N GLN A 669 14.10 5.69 28.50
CA GLN A 669 14.40 4.38 29.09
C GLN A 669 13.23 3.38 29.03
N MET A 670 12.00 3.85 28.87
CA MET A 670 10.82 3.00 28.72
C MET A 670 10.70 2.37 27.31
N GLY A 671 11.43 2.88 26.33
CA GLY A 671 11.43 2.35 24.96
C GLY A 671 11.94 0.90 24.92
N LYS A 672 11.15 -0.02 24.39
CA LYS A 672 11.54 -1.45 24.20
C LYS A 672 12.36 -1.64 22.93
N SER A 673 12.07 -0.89 21.88
CA SER A 673 12.85 -0.86 20.64
C SER A 673 13.70 0.41 20.62
N TRP A 674 15.00 0.24 20.62
CA TRP A 674 15.97 1.35 20.59
C TRP A 674 16.13 1.83 19.14
N ASP A 675 15.10 2.50 18.61
CA ASP A 675 15.12 3.09 17.29
C ASP A 675 15.94 4.38 17.27
N ILE A 676 16.63 4.66 16.15
CA ILE A 676 17.45 5.85 15.93
C ILE A 676 16.70 7.16 16.20
N SER A 677 15.38 7.19 15.92
CA SER A 677 14.53 8.35 16.15
C SER A 677 14.40 8.74 17.63
N LEU A 678 14.43 7.75 18.57
CA LEU A 678 14.44 8.02 20.00
C LEU A 678 15.78 8.61 20.47
N TRP A 679 16.89 8.10 19.94
CA TRP A 679 18.23 8.63 20.20
C TRP A 679 18.36 10.05 19.70
N ASN A 680 17.87 10.34 18.49
CA ASN A 680 17.83 11.68 17.93
C ASN A 680 16.99 12.64 18.77
N ALA A 681 15.83 12.17 19.30
CA ALA A 681 14.99 12.98 20.16
C ALA A 681 15.72 13.38 21.45
N ILE A 682 16.38 12.43 22.14
CA ILE A 682 17.07 12.75 23.40
C ILE A 682 18.32 13.61 23.19
N MET A 683 19.09 13.37 22.10
CA MET A 683 20.18 14.24 21.69
C MET A 683 19.70 15.67 21.47
N SER A 684 18.62 15.84 20.71
CA SER A 684 18.01 17.15 20.42
C SER A 684 17.57 17.86 21.71
N VAL A 685 16.98 17.13 22.67
CA VAL A 685 16.62 17.67 23.99
C VAL A 685 17.84 18.23 24.72
N HIS A 686 18.96 17.50 24.75
CA HIS A 686 20.18 17.97 25.39
C HIS A 686 20.78 19.18 24.65
N VAL A 687 20.74 19.22 23.34
CA VAL A 687 21.18 20.38 22.53
C VAL A 687 20.35 21.62 22.86
N HIS A 688 19.02 21.49 22.88
CA HIS A 688 18.13 22.62 23.21
C HIS A 688 18.26 23.09 24.65
N ALA A 689 18.58 22.19 25.59
CA ALA A 689 18.87 22.49 26.96
C ALA A 689 20.26 23.07 27.18
N LYS A 690 21.07 23.26 26.13
CA LYS A 690 22.47 23.71 26.17
C LYS A 690 23.41 22.78 26.95
N ASN A 691 23.03 21.52 27.09
CA ASN A 691 23.82 20.46 27.74
C ASN A 691 24.64 19.68 26.68
N ALA A 692 25.57 20.37 26.03
CA ALA A 692 26.30 19.80 24.90
C ALA A 692 27.13 18.56 25.23
N GLU A 693 27.73 18.52 26.40
CA GLU A 693 28.52 17.35 26.84
C GLU A 693 27.68 16.08 26.97
N GLN A 694 26.46 16.23 27.48
CA GLN A 694 25.52 15.12 27.60
C GLN A 694 25.04 14.65 26.22
N ALA A 695 24.80 15.56 25.27
CA ALA A 695 24.43 15.18 23.90
C ALA A 695 25.56 14.36 23.22
N VAL A 696 26.83 14.75 23.42
CA VAL A 696 27.99 13.99 22.91
C VAL A 696 28.12 12.63 23.61
N ALA A 697 27.82 12.54 24.91
CA ALA A 697 27.80 11.28 25.65
C ALA A 697 26.74 10.30 25.08
N VAL A 698 25.54 10.78 24.85
CA VAL A 698 24.45 10.01 24.21
C VAL A 698 24.86 9.51 22.83
N PHE A 699 25.55 10.33 22.02
CA PHE A 699 26.09 9.88 20.74
C PHE A 699 27.10 8.73 20.87
N ARG A 700 27.98 8.79 21.89
CA ARG A 700 28.94 7.70 22.14
C ARG A 700 28.25 6.41 22.56
N GLU A 701 27.20 6.49 23.37
CA GLU A 701 26.38 5.35 23.76
C GLU A 701 25.69 4.72 22.54
N LEU A 702 25.12 5.56 21.63
CA LEU A 702 24.52 5.09 20.39
C LEU A 702 25.50 4.27 19.55
N LEU A 703 26.74 4.73 19.41
CA LEU A 703 27.78 3.98 18.66
C LEU A 703 28.14 2.65 19.31
N GLN A 704 28.07 2.54 20.65
CA GLN A 704 28.36 1.27 21.37
C GLN A 704 27.28 0.20 21.11
N ILE A 705 26.06 0.59 20.81
CA ILE A 705 24.92 -0.31 20.51
C ILE A 705 24.93 -0.75 19.05
N SER A 706 25.91 -0.31 18.25
CA SER A 706 26.05 -0.65 16.82
C SER A 706 24.88 -0.19 15.94
N LEU A 707 24.13 0.84 16.37
CA LEU A 707 23.15 1.50 15.52
C LEU A 707 23.88 2.45 14.55
N GLU A 708 23.49 2.44 13.31
CA GLU A 708 24.04 3.38 12.32
C GLU A 708 23.41 4.76 12.47
N PRO A 709 24.22 5.82 12.75
CA PRO A 709 23.73 7.18 12.78
C PRO A 709 23.15 7.63 11.42
N ASP A 710 22.10 8.41 11.46
CA ASP A 710 21.51 9.07 10.28
C ASP A 710 21.96 10.55 10.19
N SER A 711 21.54 11.26 9.13
CA SER A 711 21.86 12.68 8.94
C SER A 711 21.37 13.54 10.12
N ILE A 712 20.25 13.19 10.75
CA ILE A 712 19.69 13.93 11.90
C ILE A 712 20.57 13.75 13.13
N THR A 713 21.08 12.54 13.37
CA THR A 713 22.05 12.26 14.45
C THR A 713 23.29 13.12 14.29
N VAL A 714 23.82 13.17 13.07
CA VAL A 714 25.01 13.97 12.74
C VAL A 714 24.75 15.46 12.92
N LEU A 715 23.59 15.97 12.50
CA LEU A 715 23.21 17.38 12.70
C LEU A 715 23.10 17.75 14.19
N ASN A 716 22.53 16.87 15.00
CA ASN A 716 22.50 17.07 16.46
C ASN A 716 23.92 17.06 17.07
N LEU A 717 24.82 16.21 16.59
CA LEU A 717 26.22 16.19 17.00
C LEU A 717 26.92 17.49 16.62
N ILE A 718 26.78 17.95 15.38
CA ILE A 718 27.34 19.24 14.92
C ILE A 718 26.82 20.39 15.79
N SER A 719 25.50 20.42 16.06
CA SER A 719 24.87 21.44 16.90
C SER A 719 25.42 21.43 18.33
N SER A 720 25.72 20.22 18.86
CA SER A 720 26.40 20.10 20.15
C SER A 720 27.80 20.69 20.11
N CYS A 721 28.57 20.47 19.05
CA CYS A 721 29.91 21.01 18.87
C CYS A 721 29.91 22.55 18.75
N VAL A 722 28.91 23.12 18.09
CA VAL A 722 28.69 24.58 18.02
C VAL A 722 28.52 25.18 19.43
N LEU A 723 27.79 24.50 20.32
CA LEU A 723 27.58 24.95 21.69
C LEU A 723 28.88 24.88 22.56
N VAL A 724 29.70 23.86 22.33
CA VAL A 724 30.97 23.69 23.05
C VAL A 724 32.03 24.65 22.51
N ASN A 725 31.96 25.03 21.25
CA ASN A 725 32.88 25.96 20.57
C ASN A 725 34.37 25.56 20.70
N ARG A 726 34.66 24.25 20.48
CA ARG A 726 36.03 23.71 20.50
C ARG A 726 36.45 23.16 19.14
N LEU A 727 37.50 23.71 18.54
CA LEU A 727 37.96 23.35 17.20
C LEU A 727 38.39 21.89 17.08
N ASN A 728 39.11 21.35 18.08
CA ASN A 728 39.55 19.95 18.09
C ASN A 728 38.36 18.95 18.01
N LEU A 729 37.22 19.30 18.61
CA LEU A 729 36.03 18.46 18.55
C LEU A 729 35.39 18.56 17.14
N ALA A 730 35.40 19.76 16.52
CA ALA A 730 34.93 19.96 15.17
C ALA A 730 35.71 19.11 14.16
N ASP A 731 37.07 19.07 14.30
CA ASP A 731 37.92 18.25 13.43
C ASP A 731 37.65 16.75 13.58
N SER A 732 37.42 16.27 14.80
CA SER A 732 37.05 14.86 15.05
C SER A 732 35.70 14.50 14.42
N VAL A 733 34.72 15.38 14.52
CA VAL A 733 33.40 15.19 13.93
C VAL A 733 33.46 15.24 12.40
N MET A 734 34.23 16.15 11.83
CA MET A 734 34.47 16.22 10.39
C MET A 734 35.07 14.92 9.86
N ALA A 735 36.12 14.39 10.53
CA ALA A 735 36.73 13.11 10.17
C ALA A 735 35.69 11.96 10.17
N TYR A 736 34.84 11.92 11.18
CA TYR A 736 33.76 10.93 11.26
C TYR A 736 32.76 11.06 10.10
N ILE A 737 32.33 12.29 9.77
CA ILE A 737 31.39 12.59 8.70
C ILE A 737 31.94 12.14 7.34
N ILE A 738 33.20 12.44 7.06
CA ILE A 738 33.87 12.03 5.82
C ILE A 738 34.00 10.51 5.75
N CYS A 739 34.42 9.85 6.82
CA CYS A 739 34.55 8.39 6.85
C CYS A 739 33.26 7.65 6.63
N LYS A 740 32.13 8.21 7.05
CA LYS A 740 30.78 7.65 6.86
C LYS A 740 30.08 8.13 5.60
N GLY A 741 30.67 9.08 4.85
CA GLY A 741 30.14 9.58 3.59
C GLY A 741 28.96 10.55 3.71
N PHE A 742 28.74 11.15 4.90
CA PHE A 742 27.72 12.18 5.11
C PHE A 742 28.10 13.55 4.53
N ASP A 743 29.33 13.72 4.11
CA ASP A 743 29.81 14.93 3.43
C ASP A 743 29.14 15.21 2.07
N LYS A 744 28.45 14.21 1.51
CA LYS A 744 27.64 14.35 0.29
C LYS A 744 26.26 14.98 0.54
N ASP A 745 25.79 14.96 1.79
CA ASP A 745 24.54 15.59 2.18
C ASP A 745 24.75 17.10 2.33
N VAL A 746 24.07 17.90 1.50
CA VAL A 746 24.18 19.37 1.48
C VAL A 746 23.81 19.96 2.84
N VAL A 747 22.82 19.39 3.54
CA VAL A 747 22.37 19.90 4.84
C VAL A 747 23.44 19.71 5.90
N VAL A 748 24.09 18.53 5.93
CA VAL A 748 25.19 18.22 6.85
C VAL A 748 26.40 19.12 6.53
N SER A 749 26.72 19.29 5.27
CA SER A 749 27.81 20.15 4.82
C SER A 749 27.57 21.62 5.18
N ASN A 750 26.35 22.14 5.04
CA ASN A 750 25.97 23.47 5.46
C ASN A 750 26.14 23.66 6.97
N ALA A 751 25.75 22.65 7.76
CA ALA A 751 25.94 22.67 9.21
C ALA A 751 27.43 22.66 9.61
N LEU A 752 28.28 21.92 8.87
CA LEU A 752 29.73 21.95 9.08
C LEU A 752 30.35 23.32 8.77
N ILE A 753 29.91 23.97 7.70
CA ILE A 753 30.35 25.34 7.36
C ILE A 753 30.00 26.29 8.49
N ASP A 754 28.78 26.24 9.06
CA ASP A 754 28.40 27.07 10.21
C ASP A 754 29.24 26.75 11.47
N LEU A 755 29.51 25.46 11.72
CA LEU A 755 30.36 25.02 12.82
C LEU A 755 31.74 25.66 12.75
N TYR A 756 32.44 25.50 11.62
CA TYR A 756 33.78 26.03 11.47
C TYR A 756 33.81 27.56 11.47
N ALA A 757 32.80 28.19 10.89
CA ALA A 757 32.66 29.65 10.96
C ALA A 757 32.51 30.13 12.41
N ARG A 758 31.74 29.45 13.23
CA ARG A 758 31.55 29.81 14.65
C ARG A 758 32.76 29.45 15.53
N CYS A 759 33.48 28.38 15.23
CA CYS A 759 34.71 27.99 15.91
C CYS A 759 35.94 28.84 15.56
N GLY A 760 35.78 29.88 14.72
CA GLY A 760 36.85 30.81 14.40
C GLY A 760 37.64 30.46 13.14
N SER A 761 37.33 29.40 12.42
CA SER A 761 38.08 28.96 11.24
C SER A 761 37.34 29.23 9.93
N VAL A 762 37.26 30.51 9.51
CA VAL A 762 36.63 30.92 8.24
C VAL A 762 37.29 30.28 7.01
N VAL A 763 38.58 30.01 7.08
CA VAL A 763 39.34 29.41 5.98
C VAL A 763 38.85 28.01 5.69
N VAL A 764 38.68 27.17 6.73
CA VAL A 764 38.18 25.82 6.58
C VAL A 764 36.71 25.86 6.12
N ALA A 765 35.88 26.74 6.70
CA ALA A 765 34.50 26.94 6.29
C ALA A 765 34.42 27.27 4.79
N ARG A 766 35.32 28.15 4.30
CA ARG A 766 35.38 28.51 2.88
C ARG A 766 35.80 27.34 2.00
N LEU A 767 36.78 26.56 2.39
CA LEU A 767 37.21 25.35 1.67
C LEU A 767 36.06 24.33 1.56
N LEU A 768 35.31 24.11 2.63
CA LEU A 768 34.14 23.23 2.61
C LEU A 768 33.07 23.76 1.67
N PHE A 769 32.80 25.07 1.70
CA PHE A 769 31.84 25.70 0.79
C PHE A 769 32.27 25.58 -0.67
N ASP A 770 33.54 25.83 -1.00
CA ASP A 770 34.02 25.78 -2.38
C ASP A 770 33.99 24.34 -2.94
N ASN A 771 34.19 23.30 -2.08
CA ASN A 771 34.17 21.90 -2.45
C ASN A 771 32.76 21.31 -2.60
N LEU A 772 31.68 22.01 -2.20
CA LEU A 772 30.32 21.55 -2.43
C LEU A 772 30.04 21.44 -3.94
N LEU A 773 29.57 20.26 -4.37
CA LEU A 773 29.18 20.01 -5.76
C LEU A 773 27.94 20.82 -6.14
N GLU A 774 26.92 20.80 -5.29
CA GLU A 774 25.70 21.56 -5.45
C GLU A 774 25.56 22.53 -4.28
N LYS A 775 25.39 23.80 -4.58
CA LYS A 775 25.22 24.87 -3.59
C LYS A 775 23.78 25.37 -3.63
N ASP A 776 23.06 25.21 -2.54
CA ASP A 776 21.71 25.77 -2.37
C ASP A 776 21.76 27.19 -1.78
N ALA A 777 20.62 27.87 -1.72
CA ALA A 777 20.52 29.22 -1.16
C ALA A 777 20.99 29.25 0.32
N VAL A 778 20.82 28.14 1.06
CA VAL A 778 21.25 28.02 2.45
C VAL A 778 22.78 27.97 2.53
N SER A 779 23.47 27.24 1.65
CA SER A 779 24.93 27.18 1.58
C SER A 779 25.55 28.57 1.46
N TRP A 780 25.00 29.39 0.54
CA TRP A 780 25.46 30.76 0.36
C TRP A 780 25.18 31.63 1.59
N SER A 781 23.97 31.55 2.15
CA SER A 781 23.56 32.31 3.34
C SER A 781 24.42 31.99 4.57
N VAL A 782 24.73 30.70 4.79
CA VAL A 782 25.57 30.25 5.91
C VAL A 782 26.98 30.78 5.76
N MET A 783 27.59 30.73 4.55
CA MET A 783 28.93 31.21 4.36
C MET A 783 29.01 32.77 4.45
N ILE A 784 28.03 33.49 3.93
CA ILE A 784 27.89 34.95 4.10
C ILE A 784 27.76 35.31 5.60
N ASN A 785 26.99 34.54 6.36
CA ASN A 785 26.88 34.70 7.81
C ASN A 785 28.22 34.37 8.53
N GLY A 786 28.97 33.41 8.03
CA GLY A 786 30.32 33.10 8.50
C GLY A 786 31.25 34.31 8.39
N TYR A 787 31.30 34.98 7.23
CA TYR A 787 32.09 36.20 7.05
C TYR A 787 31.62 37.34 7.95
N ARG A 788 30.28 37.49 8.13
CA ARG A 788 29.70 38.46 9.08
C ARG A 788 30.23 38.24 10.51
N LEU A 789 30.22 36.99 10.99
CA LEU A 789 30.71 36.66 12.35
C LEU A 789 32.17 37.07 12.57
N HIS A 790 32.98 37.07 11.52
CA HIS A 790 34.40 37.45 11.56
C HIS A 790 34.65 38.91 11.17
N GLY A 791 33.59 39.70 10.94
CA GLY A 791 33.69 41.11 10.60
C GLY A 791 34.25 41.41 9.19
N ASP A 792 34.34 40.38 8.33
CA ASP A 792 34.77 40.57 6.94
C ASP A 792 33.57 40.88 6.03
N ALA A 793 33.17 42.14 6.04
CA ALA A 793 32.09 42.61 5.22
C ALA A 793 32.40 42.59 3.70
N ARG A 794 33.67 42.72 3.33
CA ARG A 794 34.07 42.69 1.90
C ARG A 794 33.93 41.27 1.35
N GLY A 795 34.39 40.25 2.07
CA GLY A 795 34.21 38.86 1.72
C GLY A 795 32.75 38.46 1.63
N ALA A 796 31.89 38.96 2.54
CA ALA A 796 30.46 38.74 2.51
C ALA A 796 29.80 39.35 1.24
N LEU A 797 30.16 40.59 0.86
CA LEU A 797 29.63 41.27 -0.34
C LEU A 797 30.11 40.62 -1.65
N GLU A 798 31.37 40.14 -1.70
CA GLU A 798 31.89 39.39 -2.83
C GLU A 798 31.11 38.09 -3.04
N LEU A 799 30.88 37.33 -1.97
CA LEU A 799 30.05 36.09 -2.04
C LEU A 799 28.63 36.37 -2.47
N PHE A 800 28.03 37.45 -1.98
CA PHE A 800 26.70 37.87 -2.41
C PHE A 800 26.64 38.15 -3.91
N SER A 801 27.62 38.87 -4.45
CA SER A 801 27.71 39.11 -5.89
C SER A 801 27.85 37.81 -6.68
N ARG A 802 28.63 36.83 -6.19
CA ARG A 802 28.76 35.49 -6.80
C ARG A 802 27.46 34.67 -6.72
N MET A 803 26.71 34.77 -5.62
CA MET A 803 25.39 34.14 -5.47
C MET A 803 24.42 34.65 -6.54
N GLN A 804 24.35 35.97 -6.73
CA GLN A 804 23.48 36.56 -7.76
C GLN A 804 23.92 36.16 -9.18
N LEU A 805 25.23 36.12 -9.48
CA LEU A 805 25.76 35.67 -10.77
C LEU A 805 25.45 34.18 -11.04
N SER A 806 25.35 33.36 -10.00
CA SER A 806 24.96 31.92 -10.12
C SER A 806 23.44 31.72 -10.33
N GLY A 807 22.65 32.77 -10.37
CA GLY A 807 21.19 32.72 -10.56
C GLY A 807 20.42 32.31 -9.32
N MET A 808 21.06 32.25 -8.15
CA MET A 808 20.40 31.94 -6.88
C MET A 808 19.76 33.18 -6.28
N SER A 809 18.47 33.11 -5.95
CA SER A 809 17.76 34.22 -5.31
C SER A 809 18.11 34.31 -3.82
N PRO A 810 18.57 35.51 -3.34
CA PRO A 810 18.84 35.71 -1.93
C PRO A 810 17.54 35.75 -1.10
N ASP A 811 17.61 35.23 0.11
CA ASP A 811 16.49 35.22 1.06
C ASP A 811 16.62 36.39 2.10
N ALA A 812 15.60 36.55 2.93
CA ALA A 812 15.59 37.56 3.99
C ALA A 812 16.76 37.40 4.99
N ILE A 813 17.21 36.17 5.25
CA ILE A 813 18.31 35.90 6.16
C ILE A 813 19.65 36.34 5.56
N THR A 814 19.85 36.10 4.28
CA THR A 814 21.03 36.56 3.53
C THR A 814 21.15 38.10 3.60
N TYR A 815 20.06 38.82 3.34
CA TYR A 815 20.04 40.29 3.40
C TYR A 815 20.29 40.80 4.83
N SER A 816 19.70 40.17 5.85
CA SER A 816 19.94 40.48 7.27
C SER A 816 21.42 40.31 7.65
N SER A 817 22.05 39.23 7.18
CA SER A 817 23.47 38.96 7.41
C SER A 817 24.39 39.99 6.76
N LEU A 818 24.08 40.39 5.51
CA LEU A 818 24.82 41.43 4.77
C LEU A 818 24.71 42.82 5.41
N LEU A 819 23.47 43.23 5.76
CA LEU A 819 23.25 44.53 6.42
C LEU A 819 23.97 44.59 7.76
N SER A 820 23.93 43.50 8.52
CA SER A 820 24.67 43.41 9.81
C SER A 820 26.18 43.44 9.58
N ALA A 821 26.72 42.77 8.53
CA ALA A 821 28.14 42.82 8.19
C ALA A 821 28.56 44.24 7.80
N CYS A 822 27.78 44.94 6.98
CA CYS A 822 27.98 46.37 6.64
C CYS A 822 27.92 47.23 7.92
N GLY A 823 27.00 46.93 8.85
CA GLY A 823 26.85 47.62 10.13
C GLY A 823 28.10 47.55 10.99
N HIS A 824 28.74 46.36 11.08
CA HIS A 824 29.99 46.19 11.85
C HIS A 824 31.21 46.85 11.20
N ALA A 825 31.23 46.90 9.84
CA ALA A 825 32.33 47.50 9.10
C ALA A 825 32.13 48.99 8.82
N GLY A 826 31.00 49.60 9.14
CA GLY A 826 30.69 50.98 8.89
C GLY A 826 30.50 51.36 7.40
N LEU A 827 30.15 50.35 6.57
CA LEU A 827 30.02 50.54 5.11
C LEU A 827 28.60 51.02 4.77
N VAL A 828 28.36 52.33 4.92
CA VAL A 828 27.01 52.96 4.77
C VAL A 828 26.46 52.83 3.36
N GLU A 829 27.28 53.16 2.34
CA GLU A 829 26.79 53.16 0.96
C GLU A 829 26.48 51.74 0.44
N GLU A 830 27.28 50.73 0.86
CA GLU A 830 27.03 49.33 0.58
C GLU A 830 25.76 48.84 1.27
N GLY A 831 25.53 49.24 2.54
CA GLY A 831 24.30 48.93 3.26
C GLY A 831 23.05 49.47 2.57
N ARG A 832 23.11 50.72 2.04
CA ARG A 832 22.01 51.29 1.25
C ARG A 832 21.77 50.51 -0.04
N ARG A 833 22.84 50.11 -0.76
CA ARG A 833 22.74 49.29 -1.98
C ARG A 833 22.11 47.92 -1.69
N VAL A 834 22.50 47.26 -0.60
CA VAL A 834 21.96 45.97 -0.17
C VAL A 834 20.48 46.09 0.16
N LEU A 835 20.04 47.14 0.88
CA LEU A 835 18.63 47.34 1.19
C LEU A 835 17.80 47.66 -0.08
N ASN A 836 18.33 48.40 -1.02
CA ASN A 836 17.68 48.69 -2.28
C ASN A 836 17.60 47.44 -3.18
N SER A 837 18.65 46.61 -3.22
CA SER A 837 18.67 45.35 -3.94
C SER A 837 17.60 44.38 -3.39
N MET A 838 17.44 44.34 -2.06
CA MET A 838 16.40 43.51 -1.40
C MET A 838 14.98 43.85 -1.91
N VAL A 839 14.69 45.15 -2.03
CA VAL A 839 13.40 45.62 -2.56
C VAL A 839 13.26 45.30 -4.05
N ALA A 840 14.32 45.44 -4.83
CA ALA A 840 14.34 45.13 -6.26
C ALA A 840 14.14 43.64 -6.53
N ASP A 841 14.67 42.76 -5.68
CA ASP A 841 14.51 41.29 -5.75
C ASP A 841 13.14 40.81 -5.20
N GLY A 842 12.25 41.75 -4.84
CA GLY A 842 10.89 41.45 -4.37
C GLY A 842 10.82 40.92 -2.93
N VAL A 843 11.91 40.95 -2.18
CA VAL A 843 11.94 40.55 -0.78
C VAL A 843 11.50 41.73 0.10
N SER A 844 10.36 41.57 0.80
CA SER A 844 9.83 42.63 1.66
C SER A 844 10.70 42.85 2.90
N PRO A 845 11.23 44.09 3.15
CA PRO A 845 12.03 44.36 4.34
C PRO A 845 11.23 44.23 5.62
N ARG A 846 11.77 43.46 6.58
CA ARG A 846 11.19 43.21 7.91
C ARG A 846 11.85 44.09 8.97
N THR A 847 11.32 44.04 10.19
CA THR A 847 11.84 44.77 11.37
C THR A 847 13.35 44.62 11.55
N ASP A 848 13.88 43.41 11.34
CA ASP A 848 15.31 43.10 11.56
C ASP A 848 16.22 43.80 10.53
N HIS A 849 15.79 43.89 9.27
CA HIS A 849 16.56 44.61 8.21
C HIS A 849 16.66 46.10 8.47
N TYR A 850 15.53 46.72 8.84
CA TYR A 850 15.52 48.13 9.22
C TYR A 850 16.30 48.36 10.53
N ALA A 851 16.30 47.43 11.47
CA ALA A 851 17.10 47.52 12.67
C ALA A 851 18.61 47.53 12.37
N CYS A 852 19.06 46.63 11.47
CA CYS A 852 20.46 46.65 11.02
C CYS A 852 20.83 47.95 10.27
N MET A 853 19.94 48.47 9.44
CA MET A 853 20.18 49.74 8.74
C MET A 853 20.22 50.94 9.68
N VAL A 854 19.31 51.00 10.65
CA VAL A 854 19.31 52.07 11.68
C VAL A 854 20.56 51.97 12.54
N ASP A 855 21.01 50.79 12.95
CA ASP A 855 22.25 50.58 13.71
C ASP A 855 23.47 51.01 12.91
N LEU A 856 23.57 50.66 11.59
CA LEU A 856 24.63 51.09 10.68
C LEU A 856 24.69 52.62 10.58
N LEU A 857 23.59 53.30 10.28
CA LEU A 857 23.52 54.74 10.15
C LEU A 857 23.80 55.44 11.49
N ALA A 858 23.32 54.93 12.59
CA ALA A 858 23.54 55.42 13.93
C ALA A 858 25.02 55.39 14.30
N ARG A 859 25.70 54.26 14.08
CA ARG A 859 27.12 54.09 14.31
C ARG A 859 28.00 54.99 13.42
N ALA A 860 27.58 55.22 12.20
CA ALA A 860 28.24 56.10 11.27
C ALA A 860 28.00 57.61 11.49
N GLY A 861 27.14 57.97 12.46
CA GLY A 861 26.84 59.37 12.80
C GLY A 861 25.71 60.01 11.99
N HIS A 862 25.08 59.29 11.06
CA HIS A 862 23.96 59.77 10.23
C HIS A 862 22.62 59.70 11.01
N LEU A 863 22.61 60.37 12.22
CA LEU A 863 21.51 60.25 13.15
C LEU A 863 20.17 60.74 12.63
N HIS A 864 20.14 61.81 11.83
CA HIS A 864 18.91 62.34 11.24
C HIS A 864 18.26 61.38 10.29
N GLU A 865 19.07 60.76 9.41
CA GLU A 865 18.59 59.80 8.44
C GLU A 865 18.06 58.52 9.15
N ALA A 866 18.78 58.02 10.17
CA ALA A 866 18.36 56.91 11.00
C ALA A 866 17.02 57.20 11.69
N TYR A 867 16.84 58.43 12.21
CA TYR A 867 15.57 58.84 12.82
C TYR A 867 14.43 58.92 11.84
N ASP A 868 14.69 59.44 10.60
CA ASP A 868 13.70 59.50 9.52
C ASP A 868 13.22 58.09 9.11
N ILE A 869 14.14 57.12 9.04
CA ILE A 869 13.76 55.70 8.79
C ILE A 869 12.83 55.21 9.88
N VAL A 870 13.14 55.43 11.16
CA VAL A 870 12.30 54.98 12.29
C VAL A 870 10.89 55.58 12.22
N ASN A 871 10.74 56.84 11.79
CA ASN A 871 9.43 57.49 11.67
C ASN A 871 8.61 57.03 10.47
N ARG A 872 9.25 56.51 9.41
CA ARG A 872 8.59 56.00 8.18
C ARG A 872 8.30 54.51 8.21
N LEU A 873 8.63 53.81 9.30
CA LEU A 873 8.36 52.36 9.40
C LEU A 873 6.87 52.03 9.29
N PRO A 874 6.47 51.02 8.51
CA PRO A 874 5.08 50.59 8.43
C PRO A 874 4.60 49.80 9.65
N PHE A 875 5.48 49.56 10.60
CA PHE A 875 5.26 48.79 11.83
C PHE A 875 5.88 49.50 13.08
N LYS A 876 5.59 49.00 14.26
CA LYS A 876 6.16 49.56 15.50
C LYS A 876 7.65 49.26 15.62
N PRO A 877 8.51 50.26 15.89
CA PRO A 877 9.95 50.06 16.04
C PRO A 877 10.26 49.16 17.25
N SER A 878 11.27 48.31 17.11
CA SER A 878 11.73 47.45 18.22
C SER A 878 12.51 48.24 19.27
N ILE A 879 12.54 47.76 20.53
CA ILE A 879 13.33 48.33 21.59
C ILE A 879 14.81 48.47 21.19
N GLY A 880 15.40 47.40 20.61
CA GLY A 880 16.82 47.39 20.23
C GLY A 880 17.15 48.48 19.19
N MET A 881 16.29 48.69 18.20
CA MET A 881 16.45 49.74 17.18
C MET A 881 16.49 51.13 17.82
N LEU A 882 15.58 51.42 18.74
CA LEU A 882 15.51 52.73 19.42
C LEU A 882 16.67 52.92 20.41
N GLN A 883 17.10 51.84 21.09
CA GLN A 883 18.27 51.84 21.97
C GLN A 883 19.58 52.08 21.23
N SER A 884 19.80 51.43 20.06
CA SER A 884 20.95 51.70 19.20
C SER A 884 21.06 53.19 18.81
N LEU A 885 19.93 53.78 18.40
CA LEU A 885 19.90 55.18 18.00
C LEU A 885 20.07 56.13 19.21
N LEU A 886 19.50 55.79 20.38
CA LEU A 886 19.70 56.54 21.63
C LEU A 886 21.18 56.43 22.08
N GLY A 887 21.83 55.28 21.98
CA GLY A 887 23.23 55.08 22.29
C GLY A 887 24.14 55.84 21.35
N ALA A 888 23.83 55.90 20.05
CA ALA A 888 24.56 56.70 19.09
C ALA A 888 24.39 58.23 19.36
N SER A 889 23.17 58.64 19.71
CA SER A 889 22.91 60.05 20.14
C SER A 889 23.79 60.47 21.32
N LYS A 890 24.10 59.54 22.25
CA LYS A 890 25.06 59.73 23.32
C LYS A 890 26.49 59.88 22.78
N MET A 891 26.92 59.01 21.86
CA MET A 891 28.27 59.01 21.30
C MET A 891 28.57 60.30 20.54
N TYR A 892 27.61 60.80 19.78
CA TYR A 892 27.76 62.00 18.94
C TYR A 892 27.25 63.27 19.61
N GLY A 893 26.82 63.22 20.88
CA GLY A 893 26.40 64.39 21.64
C GLY A 893 25.14 65.04 21.15
N ASN A 894 24.29 64.36 20.39
CA ASN A 894 23.06 64.94 19.81
C ASN A 894 21.89 64.80 20.81
N VAL A 895 21.69 65.84 21.59
CA VAL A 895 20.64 65.90 22.61
C VAL A 895 19.25 65.89 22.00
N GLU A 896 19.01 66.60 20.91
CA GLU A 896 17.69 66.76 20.29
C GLU A 896 17.11 65.41 19.83
N ILE A 897 17.91 64.61 19.07
CA ILE A 897 17.49 63.31 18.62
C ILE A 897 17.34 62.33 19.80
N GLY A 898 18.27 62.41 20.80
CA GLY A 898 18.16 61.66 22.04
C GLY A 898 16.85 61.88 22.77
N GLU A 899 16.42 63.12 22.91
CA GLU A 899 15.11 63.48 23.53
C GLU A 899 13.93 62.90 22.73
N ARG A 900 13.92 63.08 21.43
CA ARG A 900 12.84 62.61 20.55
C ARG A 900 12.72 61.09 20.61
N ILE A 901 13.81 60.34 20.55
CA ILE A 901 13.85 58.90 20.64
C ILE A 901 13.38 58.42 22.05
N PHE A 902 13.84 59.10 23.09
CA PHE A 902 13.40 58.77 24.43
C PHE A 902 11.88 58.99 24.61
N GLN A 903 11.27 60.00 24.02
CA GLN A 903 9.83 60.22 24.03
C GLN A 903 9.07 59.02 23.40
N ILE A 904 9.58 58.46 22.29
CA ILE A 904 9.04 57.27 21.65
C ILE A 904 9.19 56.07 22.59
N LEU A 905 10.36 55.83 23.16
CA LEU A 905 10.63 54.77 24.13
C LEU A 905 9.79 54.89 25.38
N PHE A 906 9.62 56.08 25.90
CA PHE A 906 8.77 56.32 27.09
C PHE A 906 7.30 56.01 26.86
N LYS A 907 6.79 56.33 25.66
CA LYS A 907 5.42 56.02 25.25
C LYS A 907 5.18 54.58 25.05
N MET A 908 6.14 53.85 24.45
CA MET A 908 5.98 52.44 24.07
C MET A 908 6.45 51.46 25.14
N TYR A 909 7.55 51.81 25.85
CA TYR A 909 8.23 50.91 26.80
C TYR A 909 8.57 51.64 28.09
N PRO A 910 7.60 52.12 28.85
CA PRO A 910 7.81 53.00 30.00
C PRO A 910 8.55 52.34 31.20
N GLN A 911 8.70 51.04 31.18
CA GLN A 911 9.38 50.24 32.23
C GLN A 911 10.84 49.91 31.89
N ASN A 912 11.38 50.38 30.76
CA ASN A 912 12.76 50.10 30.37
C ASN A 912 13.75 51.01 31.08
N ALA A 913 14.37 50.58 32.17
CA ALA A 913 15.34 51.32 32.95
C ALA A 913 16.55 51.83 32.16
N GLU A 914 17.03 51.02 31.18
CA GLU A 914 18.21 51.37 30.38
C GLU A 914 18.04 52.66 29.57
N SER A 915 16.82 52.90 29.06
CA SER A 915 16.52 54.11 28.27
C SER A 915 16.64 55.36 29.12
N TYR A 916 16.23 55.35 30.40
CA TYR A 916 16.38 56.46 31.32
C TYR A 916 17.85 56.71 31.66
N VAL A 917 18.63 55.67 31.86
CA VAL A 917 20.06 55.76 32.15
C VAL A 917 20.81 56.34 30.94
N MET A 918 20.45 55.95 29.72
CA MET A 918 21.04 56.47 28.50
C MET A 918 20.70 57.98 28.35
N LEU A 919 19.46 58.41 28.50
CA LEU A 919 19.08 59.79 28.39
C LEU A 919 19.75 60.64 29.46
N HIS A 920 19.76 60.20 30.72
CA HIS A 920 20.52 60.82 31.78
C HIS A 920 21.99 61.05 31.40
N SER A 921 22.63 60.06 30.80
CA SER A 921 24.04 60.13 30.35
C SER A 921 24.19 61.12 29.20
N ILE A 922 23.23 61.26 28.30
CA ILE A 922 23.23 62.23 27.19
C ILE A 922 23.18 63.65 27.77
N TYR A 923 22.27 63.94 28.70
CA TYR A 923 22.18 65.24 29.33
C TYR A 923 23.44 65.58 30.16
N ALA A 924 23.96 64.63 30.93
CA ALA A 924 25.19 64.82 31.69
C ALA A 924 26.39 65.12 30.77
N ALA A 925 26.52 64.41 29.62
CA ALA A 925 27.59 64.68 28.67
C ALA A 925 27.46 66.06 27.97
N ALA A 926 26.22 66.56 27.83
CA ALA A 926 25.92 67.88 27.25
C ALA A 926 25.94 69.03 28.31
N GLY A 927 26.28 68.73 29.57
CA GLY A 927 26.33 69.74 30.64
C GLY A 927 24.97 70.15 31.18
N LYS A 928 23.84 69.53 30.74
CA LYS A 928 22.48 69.85 31.17
C LYS A 928 22.12 69.11 32.47
N TRP A 929 22.72 69.50 33.60
CA TRP A 929 22.61 68.79 34.85
C TRP A 929 21.19 68.80 35.45
N GLU A 930 20.43 69.86 35.24
CA GLU A 930 19.05 69.95 35.71
C GLU A 930 18.14 68.92 35.05
N ASP A 931 18.26 68.76 33.73
CA ASP A 931 17.47 67.79 33.00
C ASP A 931 17.93 66.35 33.29
N ALA A 932 19.21 66.12 33.49
CA ALA A 932 19.75 64.85 33.93
C ALA A 932 19.16 64.44 35.29
N ASN A 933 19.12 65.37 36.27
CA ASN A 933 18.51 65.09 37.56
C ASN A 933 17.00 64.84 37.47
N ARG A 934 16.30 65.55 36.58
CA ARG A 934 14.84 65.33 36.36
C ARG A 934 14.57 63.91 35.85
N VAL A 935 15.33 63.39 34.89
CA VAL A 935 15.21 62.03 34.34
C VAL A 935 15.49 60.99 35.43
N ARG A 936 16.49 61.23 36.27
CA ARG A 936 16.81 60.37 37.39
C ARG A 936 15.66 60.33 38.42
N PHE A 937 15.08 61.45 38.73
CA PHE A 937 13.94 61.54 39.63
C PHE A 937 12.70 60.79 39.09
N ILE A 938 12.46 60.90 37.78
CA ILE A 938 11.37 60.11 37.12
C ILE A 938 11.63 58.61 37.20
N MET A 939 12.88 58.18 37.02
CA MET A 939 13.28 56.77 37.11
C MET A 939 13.09 56.24 38.54
N GLU A 940 13.53 56.98 39.53
CA GLU A 940 13.40 56.61 40.94
C GLU A 940 11.92 56.61 41.40
N GLY A 941 11.11 57.53 40.95
CA GLY A 941 9.67 57.58 41.21
C GLY A 941 8.89 56.41 40.63
N ARG A 942 9.44 55.78 39.61
CA ARG A 942 8.88 54.54 38.99
C ARG A 942 9.46 53.25 39.58
N LEU A 943 10.30 53.30 40.60
CA LEU A 943 10.98 52.17 41.23
C LEU A 943 11.83 51.32 40.25
N LEU A 944 12.33 51.93 39.17
CA LEU A 944 13.18 51.26 38.21
C LEU A 944 14.62 51.21 38.69
N LYS A 945 15.18 49.99 38.82
CA LYS A 945 16.58 49.78 39.20
C LYS A 945 17.43 49.39 38.01
N LYS A 946 18.65 49.95 37.91
CA LYS A 946 19.66 49.50 36.95
C LYS A 946 20.12 48.13 37.34
N VAL A 947 20.03 47.19 36.39
CA VAL A 947 20.64 45.86 36.55
C VAL A 947 22.15 46.01 36.46
N PRO A 948 22.92 45.56 37.48
CA PRO A 948 24.40 45.62 37.38
C PRO A 948 24.87 44.70 36.25
N GLY A 949 25.75 45.26 35.38
CA GLY A 949 26.45 44.43 34.39
C GLY A 949 27.51 43.55 35.09
N PHE A 950 27.55 42.28 34.70
CA PHE A 950 28.64 41.39 35.10
C PHE A 950 29.31 40.84 33.84
N SER A 951 30.63 40.74 33.90
CA SER A 951 31.41 40.04 32.88
C SER A 951 31.78 38.65 33.42
N LEU A 952 31.50 37.60 32.65
CA LEU A 952 32.00 36.26 32.88
C LEU A 952 33.30 36.11 32.13
N LEU A 953 34.41 35.92 32.87
CA LEU A 953 35.62 35.38 32.29
C LEU A 953 35.41 33.85 32.21
N GLY A 954 35.26 33.35 31.01
CA GLY A 954 35.26 31.90 30.76
C GLY A 954 36.68 31.39 30.81
N ASP A 955 36.95 30.34 31.60
CA ASP A 955 38.20 29.60 31.60
C ASP A 955 38.37 28.81 30.28
#